data_6f513c3731fde1eaba4fa938a2add542
#
_entry.id   6f513c3731fde1eaba4fa938a2add542
#
_cell.length_a   1.000
_cell.length_b   1.000
_cell.length_c   1.000
_cell.angle_alpha   90.00
_cell.angle_beta   90.00
_cell.angle_gamma   90.00
#
_symmetry.space_group_name_H-M   'P 1'
#
loop_
_entity.id
_entity.type
_entity.pdbx_description
1 polymer ?
#
loop_
_entity_poly.entity_id
_entity_poly.type
_entity_poly.pdbx_seq_one_letter_code
_entity_poly.pdbx_strand_id
1 'polypeptide(L)'
;QSLYWLALLIDEGWLHPGDIDPLNRRHRIGRRRECTVQVALIADTAAVETALLDAGVRAQTPEAVLPVRVRQASELVEAMTNVGRNAALGLSGRPRRGVGTLVTCQVFTIGGETVVFLPQFLERQDFYLNLSNRVLISRCKAEFAHVRRHWDQAGQPVFALRLTARMLATDGAGELLDFLRALCAGSCEGLPVRVRPLSELIATAGRKRFDRLRDYHFEFAPLEQERSAGNLLDIDPAAARELDAADLQRLEDLPPPAVPVRLAATRNLHEVIALLEIAARRDGIDAPLPDGRSVRACLEAAYALAAEAGHWGLLRRCAGLLDKHDPKLEDAVANIVAHRKQIALGRGYSDGSVVSTALGNREIVACLRQYAGDDPAGRMLVQEVVLAVETLLKTDPAVFRDTMTIRAWPLVLLVVGDYAWEHRLSQPEAFRRVQTLGPWAFMGRVQAVVRGDNPVSRLARLESLRRDDAAHGLAVPDPQEDAGAEAVVDWLAWRRRHGVLTQLSAHFYEQVWAVLAHCEGLVLGERLDIGNCLDSARLRADMTAAETNFALTVNRLLDKIQSPEYRQLNIEALAALAHLCSANPGLHVAGHIVIDVLTGHAVRLHWLQQHPDHAGHYEAFRAEAWSALYASPPAEVESALIGAFAHLLGEARPAAA
;
A
#
# COMPACT_ATOMS: atom_id res chain seq x y z
N GLN A 1 -26.52 33.46 30.24
CA GLN A 1 -26.85 33.84 28.84
C GLN A 1 -26.54 32.68 27.85
N SER A 2 -25.38 32.00 27.94
CA SER A 2 -25.00 30.92 27.01
C SER A 2 -25.96 29.73 27.04
N LEU A 3 -26.44 29.34 28.25
CA LEU A 3 -27.41 28.23 28.38
C LEU A 3 -28.78 28.60 27.82
N TYR A 4 -29.19 29.86 27.90
CA TYR A 4 -30.43 30.34 27.30
C TYR A 4 -30.39 30.23 25.76
N TRP A 5 -29.28 30.65 25.14
CA TRP A 5 -29.10 30.52 23.69
C TRP A 5 -29.05 29.07 23.25
N LEU A 6 -28.40 28.19 24.02
CA LEU A 6 -28.38 26.75 23.71
C LEU A 6 -29.81 26.15 23.84
N ALA A 7 -30.57 26.52 24.87
CA ALA A 7 -31.94 26.07 25.01
C ALA A 7 -32.83 26.54 23.85
N LEU A 8 -32.69 27.80 23.43
CA LEU A 8 -33.43 28.36 22.31
C LEU A 8 -33.08 27.64 20.98
N LEU A 9 -31.81 27.38 20.74
CA LEU A 9 -31.36 26.66 19.55
C LEU A 9 -31.85 25.19 19.51
N ILE A 10 -32.02 24.58 20.68
CA ILE A 10 -32.60 23.24 20.79
C ILE A 10 -34.12 23.31 20.58
N ASP A 11 -34.79 24.28 21.14
CA ASP A 11 -36.25 24.46 21.01
C ASP A 11 -36.64 24.75 19.56
N GLU A 12 -35.89 25.60 18.88
CA GLU A 12 -36.03 25.91 17.44
C GLU A 12 -35.56 24.77 16.50
N GLY A 13 -35.07 23.67 17.04
CA GLY A 13 -34.64 22.51 16.25
C GLY A 13 -33.29 22.68 15.53
N TRP A 14 -32.54 23.75 15.77
CA TRP A 14 -31.22 24.01 15.19
C TRP A 14 -30.12 23.15 15.80
N LEU A 15 -30.28 22.79 17.09
CA LEU A 15 -29.40 21.88 17.82
C LEU A 15 -30.21 20.76 18.45
N HIS A 16 -29.64 19.58 18.46
CA HIS A 16 -30.16 18.47 19.26
C HIS A 16 -29.35 18.34 20.55
N PRO A 17 -29.96 17.96 21.70
CA PRO A 17 -29.23 17.77 22.95
C PRO A 17 -27.98 16.90 22.85
N GLY A 18 -27.97 15.90 21.94
CA GLY A 18 -26.82 15.06 21.65
C GLY A 18 -25.68 15.78 20.93
N ASP A 19 -25.91 16.94 20.32
CA ASP A 19 -24.86 17.72 19.66
C ASP A 19 -23.98 18.48 20.64
N ILE A 20 -24.52 18.74 21.85
CA ILE A 20 -23.81 19.39 22.94
C ILE A 20 -23.36 18.43 24.05
N ASP A 21 -23.61 17.13 23.90
CA ASP A 21 -23.20 16.11 24.86
C ASP A 21 -21.69 15.81 24.71
N PRO A 22 -20.84 16.18 25.70
CA PRO A 22 -19.40 15.99 25.65
C PRO A 22 -18.99 14.50 25.61
N LEU A 23 -19.92 13.59 25.97
CA LEU A 23 -19.67 12.14 25.93
C LEU A 23 -20.12 11.48 24.62
N ASN A 24 -20.64 12.26 23.68
CA ASN A 24 -21.12 11.75 22.37
C ASN A 24 -22.11 10.57 22.50
N ARG A 25 -22.95 10.54 23.57
CA ARG A 25 -23.86 9.41 23.85
C ARG A 25 -24.91 9.21 22.77
N ARG A 26 -25.22 10.26 22.02
CA ARG A 26 -26.10 10.19 20.83
C ARG A 26 -25.62 9.14 19.82
N HIS A 27 -24.31 9.02 19.62
CA HIS A 27 -23.74 8.04 18.70
C HIS A 27 -23.73 6.61 19.26
N ARG A 28 -23.83 6.43 20.59
CA ARG A 28 -23.87 5.11 21.23
C ARG A 28 -25.25 4.44 21.17
N ILE A 29 -26.32 5.18 20.92
CA ILE A 29 -27.71 4.67 20.92
C ILE A 29 -28.14 4.13 19.54
N GLY A 30 -27.17 3.79 18.64
CA GLY A 30 -27.46 3.07 17.40
C GLY A 30 -28.13 3.88 16.27
N ARG A 31 -28.44 5.13 16.48
CA ARG A 31 -28.89 6.02 15.40
C ARG A 31 -27.70 6.71 14.77
N ARG A 32 -27.13 6.09 13.75
CA ARG A 32 -26.18 6.79 12.87
C ARG A 32 -26.94 7.97 12.23
N ARG A 33 -26.34 9.16 12.29
CA ARG A 33 -26.79 10.31 11.51
C ARG A 33 -26.78 9.90 10.03
N GLU A 34 -27.87 10.17 9.31
CA GLU A 34 -27.85 10.05 7.86
C GLU A 34 -26.83 11.04 7.30
N CYS A 35 -25.71 10.51 6.85
CA CYS A 35 -24.66 11.30 6.22
C CYS A 35 -24.79 11.16 4.70
N THR A 36 -25.09 12.27 4.03
CA THR A 36 -25.06 12.37 2.57
C THR A 36 -23.83 13.17 2.16
N VAL A 37 -22.94 12.57 1.38
CA VAL A 37 -21.78 13.27 0.88
C VAL A 37 -22.24 14.30 -0.16
N GLN A 38 -21.98 15.56 0.11
CA GLN A 38 -22.27 16.67 -0.80
C GLN A 38 -21.04 16.95 -1.66
N VAL A 39 -21.21 17.07 -2.98
CA VAL A 39 -20.11 17.30 -3.91
C VAL A 39 -20.34 18.59 -4.68
N ALA A 40 -19.34 19.47 -4.63
CA ALA A 40 -19.25 20.65 -5.46
C ALA A 40 -18.25 20.39 -6.60
N LEU A 41 -18.68 20.52 -7.85
CA LEU A 41 -17.81 20.39 -9.02
C LEU A 41 -17.23 21.75 -9.38
N ILE A 42 -15.91 21.87 -9.34
CA ILE A 42 -15.18 23.12 -9.56
C ILE A 42 -14.34 22.98 -10.84
N ALA A 43 -14.71 23.70 -11.89
CA ALA A 43 -13.96 23.76 -13.14
C ALA A 43 -12.83 24.81 -13.02
N ASP A 44 -11.61 24.47 -13.41
CA ASP A 44 -10.45 25.36 -13.32
C ASP A 44 -10.59 26.64 -14.15
N THR A 45 -11.27 26.53 -15.29
CA THR A 45 -11.45 27.62 -16.25
C THR A 45 -12.84 27.58 -16.87
N ALA A 46 -13.27 28.71 -17.46
CA ALA A 46 -14.52 28.79 -18.20
C ALA A 46 -14.57 27.82 -19.41
N ALA A 47 -13.42 27.52 -20.03
CA ALA A 47 -13.35 26.53 -21.10
C ALA A 47 -13.66 25.10 -20.62
N VAL A 48 -13.15 24.73 -19.44
CA VAL A 48 -13.46 23.45 -18.79
C VAL A 48 -14.92 23.37 -18.38
N GLU A 49 -15.47 24.47 -17.84
CA GLU A 49 -16.89 24.57 -17.48
C GLU A 49 -17.79 24.34 -18.71
N THR A 50 -17.46 24.96 -19.84
CA THR A 50 -18.19 24.79 -21.11
C THR A 50 -18.11 23.35 -21.61
N ALA A 51 -16.92 22.75 -21.63
CA ALA A 51 -16.73 21.36 -22.08
C ALA A 51 -17.49 20.36 -21.18
N LEU A 52 -17.54 20.58 -19.87
CA LEU A 52 -18.34 19.77 -18.95
C LEU A 52 -19.83 19.96 -19.18
N LEU A 53 -20.28 21.18 -19.44
CA LEU A 53 -21.68 21.48 -19.73
C LEU A 53 -22.14 20.77 -21.01
N ASP A 54 -21.32 20.79 -22.07
CA ASP A 54 -21.55 20.07 -23.31
C ASP A 54 -21.65 18.56 -23.09
N ALA A 55 -20.91 18.03 -22.11
CA ALA A 55 -20.97 16.64 -21.67
C ALA A 55 -22.15 16.34 -20.71
N GLY A 56 -23.01 17.31 -20.41
CA GLY A 56 -24.16 17.17 -19.52
C GLY A 56 -23.84 17.26 -18.03
N VAL A 57 -22.66 17.80 -17.67
CA VAL A 57 -22.21 17.97 -16.28
C VAL A 57 -22.11 19.46 -15.96
N ARG A 58 -22.84 19.91 -14.92
CA ARG A 58 -22.76 21.29 -14.46
C ARG A 58 -21.67 21.45 -13.40
N ALA A 59 -20.70 22.27 -13.65
CA ALA A 59 -19.64 22.69 -12.72
C ALA A 59 -19.69 24.22 -12.53
N GLN A 60 -18.89 24.74 -11.61
CA GLN A 60 -18.75 26.17 -11.35
C GLN A 60 -17.28 26.55 -11.38
N THR A 61 -16.93 27.71 -11.90
CA THR A 61 -15.57 28.25 -11.78
C THR A 61 -15.32 28.83 -10.38
N PRO A 62 -14.05 28.98 -9.94
CA PRO A 62 -13.72 29.61 -8.66
C PRO A 62 -14.29 31.02 -8.51
N GLU A 63 -14.44 31.75 -9.61
CA GLU A 63 -15.04 33.09 -9.65
C GLU A 63 -16.56 33.04 -9.47
N ALA A 64 -17.21 32.04 -10.06
CA ALA A 64 -18.67 31.86 -9.98
C ALA A 64 -19.16 31.46 -8.57
N VAL A 65 -18.30 30.94 -7.70
CA VAL A 65 -18.67 30.55 -6.34
C VAL A 65 -18.47 31.66 -5.30
N LEU A 66 -17.93 32.81 -5.66
CA LEU A 66 -17.77 33.94 -4.76
C LEU A 66 -19.11 34.33 -4.10
N PRO A 67 -19.14 34.73 -2.80
CA PRO A 67 -18.00 35.06 -1.92
C PRO A 67 -17.35 33.83 -1.23
N VAL A 68 -17.77 32.61 -1.51
CA VAL A 68 -17.14 31.41 -0.98
C VAL A 68 -15.81 31.19 -1.72
N ARG A 69 -14.75 31.01 -0.98
CA ARG A 69 -13.43 30.75 -1.58
C ARG A 69 -13.12 29.28 -1.58
N VAL A 70 -12.70 28.75 -2.75
CA VAL A 70 -12.15 27.40 -2.88
C VAL A 70 -10.64 27.47 -2.80
N ARG A 71 -10.02 26.69 -1.91
CA ARG A 71 -8.60 26.78 -1.56
C ARG A 71 -7.94 25.42 -1.49
N GLN A 72 -6.61 25.43 -1.48
CA GLN A 72 -5.80 24.22 -1.35
C GLN A 72 -5.73 23.75 0.11
N ALA A 73 -5.63 22.42 0.32
CA ALA A 73 -5.51 21.84 1.67
C ALA A 73 -4.21 22.27 2.38
N SER A 74 -3.13 22.58 1.63
CA SER A 74 -1.89 23.12 2.18
C SER A 74 -2.10 24.44 2.94
N GLU A 75 -3.00 25.29 2.48
CA GLU A 75 -3.37 26.53 3.18
C GLU A 75 -4.11 26.24 4.49
N LEU A 76 -4.94 25.18 4.52
CA LEU A 76 -5.58 24.73 5.77
C LEU A 76 -4.55 24.15 6.75
N VAL A 77 -3.58 23.35 6.25
CA VAL A 77 -2.47 22.84 7.07
C VAL A 77 -1.70 23.99 7.71
N GLU A 78 -1.43 25.03 6.95
CA GLU A 78 -0.75 26.23 7.45
C GLU A 78 -1.58 26.95 8.50
N ALA A 79 -2.87 27.18 8.25
CA ALA A 79 -3.77 27.77 9.23
C ALA A 79 -3.82 26.95 10.53
N MET A 80 -3.93 25.61 10.42
CA MET A 80 -3.96 24.72 11.58
C MET A 80 -2.64 24.74 12.36
N THR A 81 -1.50 24.84 11.68
CA THR A 81 -0.17 24.94 12.30
C THR A 81 -0.06 26.22 13.14
N ASN A 82 -0.68 27.31 12.70
CA ASN A 82 -0.67 28.59 13.40
C ASN A 82 -1.71 28.69 14.56
N VAL A 83 -2.60 27.71 14.70
CA VAL A 83 -3.56 27.68 15.82
C VAL A 83 -2.81 27.56 17.15
N GLY A 84 -3.05 28.53 18.05
CA GLY A 84 -2.39 28.62 19.36
C GLY A 84 -1.00 29.24 19.33
N ARG A 85 -0.51 29.72 18.18
CA ARG A 85 0.71 30.53 18.10
C ARG A 85 0.52 31.84 18.87
N ASN A 86 1.48 32.18 19.70
CA ASN A 86 1.50 33.44 20.44
C ASN A 86 2.96 33.82 20.70
N ALA A 87 3.45 34.80 19.95
CA ALA A 87 4.86 35.24 20.05
C ALA A 87 5.19 35.83 21.43
N ALA A 88 4.23 36.54 22.04
CA ALA A 88 4.40 37.14 23.36
C ALA A 88 4.54 36.08 24.48
N LEU A 89 4.02 34.89 24.29
CA LEU A 89 4.13 33.76 25.23
C LEU A 89 5.15 32.70 24.79
N GLY A 90 5.89 32.93 23.73
CA GLY A 90 6.86 31.97 23.18
C GLY A 90 6.22 30.70 22.59
N LEU A 91 4.93 30.70 22.28
CA LEU A 91 4.22 29.56 21.71
C LEU A 91 4.36 29.53 20.20
N SER A 92 4.89 28.43 19.64
CA SER A 92 5.15 28.24 18.21
C SER A 92 3.95 27.77 17.38
N GLY A 93 2.84 27.40 18.02
CA GLY A 93 1.67 26.82 17.37
C GLY A 93 1.65 25.28 17.46
N ARG A 94 1.07 24.62 16.47
CA ARG A 94 0.93 23.15 16.41
C ARG A 94 1.95 22.55 15.45
N PRO A 95 2.36 21.29 15.63
CA PRO A 95 3.17 20.58 14.62
C PRO A 95 2.46 20.57 13.26
N ARG A 96 3.23 20.78 12.19
CA ARG A 96 2.70 20.71 10.83
C ARG A 96 2.37 19.24 10.51
N ARG A 97 1.10 18.98 10.22
CA ARG A 97 0.61 17.64 9.81
C ARG A 97 -0.34 17.80 8.63
N GLY A 98 -0.38 16.80 7.74
CA GLY A 98 -1.38 16.72 6.69
C GLY A 98 -2.81 16.70 7.23
N VAL A 99 -3.77 17.08 6.42
CA VAL A 99 -5.20 17.08 6.77
C VAL A 99 -5.92 16.01 5.96
N GLY A 100 -6.58 15.09 6.65
CA GLY A 100 -7.40 14.06 6.01
C GLY A 100 -8.71 14.62 5.43
N THR A 101 -9.37 13.82 4.60
CA THR A 101 -10.61 14.20 3.90
C THR A 101 -11.76 14.55 4.85
N LEU A 102 -11.84 13.94 6.03
CA LEU A 102 -12.83 14.31 7.07
C LEU A 102 -12.70 15.77 7.51
N VAL A 103 -11.49 16.33 7.45
CA VAL A 103 -11.25 17.73 7.80
C VAL A 103 -11.53 18.63 6.59
N THR A 104 -11.03 18.30 5.39
CA THR A 104 -11.25 19.13 4.19
C THR A 104 -12.69 19.15 3.71
N CYS A 105 -13.53 18.17 4.11
CA CYS A 105 -14.96 18.18 3.83
C CYS A 105 -15.79 19.11 4.74
N GLN A 106 -15.15 19.89 5.62
CA GLN A 106 -15.82 20.92 6.42
C GLN A 106 -15.74 22.29 5.71
N VAL A 107 -16.74 23.13 5.91
CA VAL A 107 -16.70 24.54 5.49
C VAL A 107 -16.11 25.36 6.63
N PHE A 108 -15.11 26.15 6.32
CA PHE A 108 -14.40 26.96 7.32
C PHE A 108 -14.80 28.42 7.23
N THR A 109 -14.81 29.08 8.39
CA THR A 109 -14.81 30.54 8.46
C THR A 109 -13.46 30.97 9.02
N ILE A 110 -12.66 31.69 8.21
CA ILE A 110 -11.29 32.11 8.52
C ILE A 110 -11.19 33.60 8.22
N GLY A 111 -10.84 34.41 9.23
CA GLY A 111 -10.73 35.86 9.04
C GLY A 111 -12.02 36.55 8.58
N GLY A 112 -13.19 35.94 8.83
CA GLY A 112 -14.49 36.42 8.37
C GLY A 112 -14.90 35.90 6.97
N GLU A 113 -14.02 35.26 6.23
CA GLU A 113 -14.32 34.67 4.92
C GLU A 113 -14.79 33.21 5.04
N THR A 114 -15.70 32.80 4.17
CA THR A 114 -16.14 31.41 4.05
C THR A 114 -15.26 30.68 3.04
N VAL A 115 -14.60 29.62 3.50
CA VAL A 115 -13.60 28.88 2.72
C VAL A 115 -13.95 27.38 2.67
N VAL A 116 -13.83 26.79 1.50
CA VAL A 116 -13.91 25.36 1.24
C VAL A 116 -12.56 24.89 0.71
N PHE A 117 -12.05 23.80 1.24
CA PHE A 117 -10.76 23.27 0.84
C PHE A 117 -10.88 22.08 -0.09
N LEU A 118 -10.02 22.03 -1.11
CA LEU A 118 -9.86 20.84 -1.93
C LEU A 118 -9.27 19.71 -1.08
N PRO A 119 -9.67 18.44 -1.29
CA PRO A 119 -8.95 17.31 -0.72
C PRO A 119 -7.46 17.34 -1.07
N GLN A 120 -6.60 16.97 -0.14
CA GLN A 120 -5.15 17.09 -0.31
C GLN A 120 -4.62 16.36 -1.56
N PHE A 121 -5.23 15.22 -1.93
CA PHE A 121 -4.83 14.48 -3.12
C PHE A 121 -5.20 15.14 -4.46
N LEU A 122 -6.05 16.18 -4.43
CA LEU A 122 -6.40 16.99 -5.60
C LEU A 122 -5.56 18.27 -5.72
N GLU A 123 -4.75 18.56 -4.71
CA GLU A 123 -4.06 19.84 -4.59
C GLU A 123 -2.87 19.97 -5.54
N ARG A 124 -2.04 18.94 -5.60
CA ARG A 124 -0.85 18.93 -6.43
C ARG A 124 -0.92 17.81 -7.46
N GLN A 125 -0.79 18.22 -8.71
CA GLN A 125 -0.71 17.27 -9.83
C GLN A 125 0.74 16.88 -10.17
N ASP A 126 1.69 17.16 -9.26
CA ASP A 126 3.11 16.90 -9.46
C ASP A 126 3.48 15.42 -9.39
N PHE A 127 2.57 14.56 -8.92
CA PHE A 127 2.81 13.14 -8.84
C PHE A 127 1.96 12.37 -9.85
N TYR A 128 2.59 11.47 -10.59
CA TYR A 128 2.00 10.79 -11.75
C TYR A 128 0.69 10.03 -11.47
N LEU A 129 0.43 9.59 -10.24
CA LEU A 129 -0.85 8.95 -9.90
C LEU A 129 -2.05 9.86 -10.12
N ASN A 130 -1.87 11.16 -9.94
CA ASN A 130 -2.92 12.15 -10.16
C ASN A 130 -3.18 12.42 -11.65
N LEU A 131 -2.34 11.88 -12.55
CA LEU A 131 -2.55 11.94 -14.00
C LEU A 131 -3.55 10.88 -14.49
N SER A 132 -3.84 9.85 -13.69
CA SER A 132 -4.76 8.79 -14.05
C SER A 132 -6.18 9.07 -13.55
N ASN A 133 -7.11 9.36 -14.46
CA ASN A 133 -8.53 9.55 -14.12
C ASN A 133 -9.13 8.34 -13.40
N ARG A 134 -8.73 7.13 -13.77
CA ARG A 134 -9.19 5.89 -13.11
C ARG A 134 -8.76 5.81 -11.66
N VAL A 135 -7.50 6.20 -11.35
CA VAL A 135 -7.00 6.29 -9.97
C VAL A 135 -7.76 7.38 -9.20
N LEU A 136 -7.99 8.53 -9.82
CA LEU A 136 -8.76 9.62 -9.24
C LEU A 136 -10.19 9.16 -8.87
N ILE A 137 -10.89 8.52 -9.79
CA ILE A 137 -12.24 7.98 -9.56
C ILE A 137 -12.25 7.01 -8.39
N SER A 138 -11.30 6.06 -8.36
CA SER A 138 -11.17 5.09 -7.27
C SER A 138 -10.92 5.77 -5.92
N ARG A 139 -10.04 6.76 -5.89
CA ARG A 139 -9.79 7.58 -4.68
C ARG A 139 -11.04 8.31 -4.22
N CYS A 140 -11.77 8.96 -5.12
CA CYS A 140 -13.02 9.63 -4.78
C CYS A 140 -14.05 8.65 -4.16
N LYS A 141 -14.22 7.47 -4.78
CA LYS A 141 -15.12 6.43 -4.26
C LYS A 141 -14.73 5.97 -2.86
N ALA A 142 -13.45 5.68 -2.63
CA ALA A 142 -12.92 5.28 -1.34
C ALA A 142 -13.10 6.39 -0.28
N GLU A 143 -12.84 7.65 -0.64
CA GLU A 143 -13.02 8.79 0.25
C GLU A 143 -14.49 9.03 0.59
N PHE A 144 -15.41 8.92 -0.35
CA PHE A 144 -16.85 9.04 -0.08
C PHE A 144 -17.32 7.96 0.89
N ALA A 145 -16.88 6.72 0.71
CA ALA A 145 -17.18 5.63 1.63
C ALA A 145 -16.60 5.88 3.04
N HIS A 146 -15.33 6.36 3.09
CA HIS A 146 -14.66 6.71 4.33
C HIS A 146 -15.36 7.85 5.07
N VAL A 147 -15.63 8.96 4.38
CA VAL A 147 -16.33 10.12 4.96
C VAL A 147 -17.70 9.71 5.48
N ARG A 148 -18.50 8.97 4.70
CA ARG A 148 -19.81 8.50 5.15
C ARG A 148 -19.73 7.63 6.40
N ARG A 149 -18.72 6.78 6.52
CA ARG A 149 -18.54 5.86 7.65
C ARG A 149 -18.13 6.59 8.93
N HIS A 150 -17.32 7.62 8.80
CA HIS A 150 -16.64 8.25 9.95
C HIS A 150 -17.08 9.69 10.23
N TRP A 151 -18.02 10.24 9.45
CA TRP A 151 -18.51 11.60 9.67
C TRP A 151 -19.30 11.70 10.97
N ASP A 152 -18.79 12.48 11.90
CA ASP A 152 -19.36 12.70 13.25
C ASP A 152 -19.72 14.16 13.53
N GLN A 153 -19.47 15.07 12.55
CA GLN A 153 -19.67 16.49 12.69
C GLN A 153 -21.16 16.88 12.51
N ALA A 154 -21.55 18.01 13.10
CA ALA A 154 -22.83 18.65 12.80
C ALA A 154 -22.85 19.15 11.35
N GLY A 155 -23.96 18.96 10.64
CA GLY A 155 -24.09 19.26 9.21
C GLY A 155 -23.52 18.14 8.32
N GLN A 156 -23.61 18.36 7.02
CA GLN A 156 -23.19 17.38 6.00
C GLN A 156 -21.76 17.66 5.52
N PRO A 157 -20.99 16.63 5.11
CA PRO A 157 -19.67 16.82 4.50
C PRO A 157 -19.81 17.45 3.11
N VAL A 158 -18.97 18.41 2.77
CA VAL A 158 -18.87 19.03 1.44
C VAL A 158 -17.52 18.70 0.83
N PHE A 159 -17.53 17.97 -0.26
CA PHE A 159 -16.36 17.56 -1.01
C PHE A 159 -16.23 18.44 -2.27
N ALA A 160 -15.19 19.24 -2.36
CA ALA A 160 -14.91 20.02 -3.55
C ALA A 160 -14.05 19.19 -4.51
N LEU A 161 -14.57 18.89 -5.71
CA LEU A 161 -13.88 18.13 -6.75
C LEU A 161 -13.44 19.10 -7.86
N ARG A 162 -12.12 19.30 -7.96
CA ARG A 162 -11.50 20.13 -8.98
C ARG A 162 -11.38 19.36 -10.30
N LEU A 163 -11.78 19.99 -11.40
CA LEU A 163 -11.75 19.43 -12.75
C LEU A 163 -10.90 20.34 -13.67
N THR A 164 -9.96 19.75 -14.38
CA THR A 164 -8.98 20.46 -15.20
C THR A 164 -9.09 20.07 -16.67
N ALA A 165 -8.55 20.90 -17.57
CA ALA A 165 -8.54 20.63 -19.01
C ALA A 165 -7.82 19.30 -19.33
N ARG A 166 -6.73 19.00 -18.62
CA ARG A 166 -5.98 17.76 -18.81
C ARG A 166 -6.81 16.52 -18.48
N MET A 167 -7.61 16.54 -17.42
CA MET A 167 -8.50 15.42 -17.06
C MET A 167 -9.48 15.08 -18.17
N LEU A 168 -9.90 16.07 -18.96
CA LEU A 168 -10.79 15.89 -20.10
C LEU A 168 -10.08 15.44 -21.38
N ALA A 169 -8.75 15.61 -21.45
CA ALA A 169 -7.92 15.26 -22.61
C ALA A 169 -7.16 13.95 -22.47
N THR A 170 -7.01 13.39 -21.24
CA THR A 170 -6.20 12.18 -20.98
C THR A 170 -7.02 10.90 -21.10
N ASP A 171 -6.32 9.74 -21.13
CA ASP A 171 -6.94 8.42 -21.07
C ASP A 171 -7.84 8.31 -19.82
N GLY A 172 -9.02 7.71 -20.01
CA GLY A 172 -10.03 7.61 -18.96
C GLY A 172 -10.92 8.86 -18.82
N ALA A 173 -10.90 9.80 -19.76
CA ALA A 173 -11.80 10.96 -19.76
C ALA A 173 -13.28 10.54 -19.86
N GLY A 174 -13.59 9.52 -20.67
CA GLY A 174 -14.94 8.95 -20.79
C GLY A 174 -15.45 8.41 -19.45
N GLU A 175 -14.64 7.59 -18.77
CA GLU A 175 -14.97 7.04 -17.45
C GLU A 175 -15.12 8.13 -16.39
N LEU A 176 -14.32 9.22 -16.48
CA LEU A 176 -14.48 10.38 -15.60
C LEU A 176 -15.84 11.04 -15.82
N LEU A 177 -16.23 11.30 -17.07
CA LEU A 177 -17.52 11.90 -17.39
C LEU A 177 -18.68 11.01 -16.93
N ASP A 178 -18.58 9.70 -17.11
CA ASP A 178 -19.60 8.75 -16.64
C ASP A 178 -19.71 8.75 -15.11
N PHE A 179 -18.57 8.80 -14.42
CA PHE A 179 -18.51 8.96 -12.96
C PHE A 179 -19.20 10.27 -12.51
N LEU A 180 -18.88 11.40 -13.15
CA LEU A 180 -19.49 12.68 -12.83
C LEU A 180 -21.01 12.69 -13.08
N ARG A 181 -21.47 12.06 -14.17
CA ARG A 181 -22.92 11.88 -14.46
C ARG A 181 -23.60 11.03 -13.38
N ALA A 182 -22.95 9.95 -12.92
CA ALA A 182 -23.47 9.12 -11.84
C ALA A 182 -23.58 9.92 -10.52
N LEU A 183 -22.59 10.74 -10.19
CA LEU A 183 -22.67 11.66 -9.05
C LEU A 183 -23.83 12.64 -9.18
N CYS A 184 -24.03 13.24 -10.36
CA CYS A 184 -25.14 14.16 -10.64
C CYS A 184 -26.50 13.46 -10.53
N ALA A 185 -26.58 12.16 -10.87
CA ALA A 185 -27.76 11.32 -10.68
C ALA A 185 -28.04 10.95 -9.20
N GLY A 186 -27.14 11.31 -8.28
CA GLY A 186 -27.33 11.15 -6.84
C GLY A 186 -26.76 9.87 -6.23
N SER A 187 -25.96 9.11 -6.97
CA SER A 187 -25.40 7.85 -6.51
C SER A 187 -23.91 7.68 -6.85
N CYS A 188 -23.17 7.10 -5.92
CA CYS A 188 -21.81 6.59 -6.14
C CYS A 188 -21.74 5.17 -5.59
N GLU A 189 -21.86 4.15 -6.45
CA GLU A 189 -21.87 2.72 -6.06
C GLU A 189 -22.86 2.41 -4.91
N GLY A 190 -24.08 2.94 -5.01
CA GLY A 190 -25.11 2.77 -3.99
C GLY A 190 -24.97 3.70 -2.77
N LEU A 191 -23.92 4.51 -2.69
CA LEU A 191 -23.81 5.57 -1.68
C LEU A 191 -24.61 6.81 -2.13
N PRO A 192 -25.49 7.39 -1.29
CA PRO A 192 -26.20 8.61 -1.61
C PRO A 192 -25.22 9.79 -1.65
N VAL A 193 -25.21 10.49 -2.77
CA VAL A 193 -24.39 11.68 -3.04
C VAL A 193 -25.31 12.82 -3.49
N ARG A 194 -24.99 14.05 -3.14
CA ARG A 194 -25.72 15.23 -3.58
C ARG A 194 -24.78 16.19 -4.31
N VAL A 195 -24.92 16.33 -5.62
CA VAL A 195 -24.22 17.36 -6.40
C VAL A 195 -25.13 18.58 -6.55
N ARG A 196 -24.64 19.75 -6.12
CA ARG A 196 -25.36 21.05 -6.21
C ARG A 196 -24.36 22.19 -6.28
N PRO A 197 -24.77 23.40 -6.64
CA PRO A 197 -23.94 24.60 -6.52
C PRO A 197 -23.43 24.77 -5.09
N LEU A 198 -22.18 25.22 -4.96
CA LEU A 198 -21.52 25.33 -3.66
C LEU A 198 -22.30 26.24 -2.69
N SER A 199 -22.94 27.32 -3.20
CA SER A 199 -23.78 28.21 -2.41
C SER A 199 -24.96 27.52 -1.71
N GLU A 200 -25.52 26.48 -2.33
CA GLU A 200 -26.59 25.68 -1.74
C GLU A 200 -26.03 24.69 -0.71
N LEU A 201 -24.90 24.04 -1.03
CA LEU A 201 -24.30 23.03 -0.18
C LEU A 201 -23.83 23.57 1.18
N ILE A 202 -23.29 24.77 1.20
CA ILE A 202 -22.82 25.40 2.45
C ILE A 202 -23.92 25.67 3.47
N ALA A 203 -25.18 25.76 3.04
CA ALA A 203 -26.29 25.97 3.98
C ALA A 203 -26.48 24.79 4.95
N THR A 204 -26.18 23.56 4.50
CA THR A 204 -26.30 22.33 5.28
C THR A 204 -24.94 21.73 5.69
N ALA A 205 -23.86 22.39 5.37
CA ALA A 205 -22.50 21.90 5.60
C ALA A 205 -22.09 21.85 7.06
N GLY A 206 -21.22 20.90 7.39
CA GLY A 206 -20.47 20.93 8.65
C GLY A 206 -19.54 22.14 8.67
N ARG A 207 -19.62 22.96 9.70
CA ARG A 207 -18.88 24.22 9.79
C ARG A 207 -17.88 24.23 10.93
N LYS A 208 -16.73 24.85 10.66
CA LYS A 208 -15.69 25.09 11.65
C LYS A 208 -15.21 26.54 11.55
N ARG A 209 -14.87 27.14 12.67
CA ARG A 209 -14.52 28.55 12.75
C ARG A 209 -13.14 28.74 13.37
N PHE A 210 -12.30 29.53 12.72
CA PHE A 210 -11.02 29.99 13.25
C PHE A 210 -11.05 31.50 13.46
N ASP A 211 -11.54 31.93 14.62
CA ASP A 211 -11.76 33.36 14.90
C ASP A 211 -10.54 34.11 15.45
N ARG A 212 -9.50 33.38 15.89
CA ARG A 212 -8.36 33.98 16.58
C ARG A 212 -7.05 33.32 16.14
N LEU A 213 -6.65 33.63 14.96
CA LEU A 213 -5.27 33.41 14.49
C LEU A 213 -4.51 34.73 14.78
N ARG A 214 -3.89 34.84 15.98
CA ARG A 214 -3.02 35.97 16.30
C ARG A 214 -1.73 35.83 15.46
N ASP A 215 -1.20 36.97 15.04
CA ASP A 215 0.07 37.06 14.32
C ASP A 215 0.10 36.29 12.98
N TYR A 216 -1.07 35.96 12.42
CA TYR A 216 -1.17 35.29 11.13
C TYR A 216 -2.23 35.99 10.26
N HIS A 217 -1.79 36.53 9.14
CA HIS A 217 -2.65 37.06 8.09
C HIS A 217 -2.76 36.02 6.98
N PHE A 218 -3.98 35.64 6.67
CA PHE A 218 -4.28 34.73 5.57
C PHE A 218 -4.22 35.51 4.26
N GLU A 219 -3.14 35.37 3.52
CA GLU A 219 -3.08 35.80 2.12
C GLU A 219 -3.50 34.62 1.24
N PHE A 220 -4.69 34.75 0.67
CA PHE A 220 -5.19 33.71 -0.22
C PHE A 220 -4.57 33.88 -1.60
N ALA A 221 -3.64 32.97 -1.96
CA ALA A 221 -3.14 32.89 -3.32
C ALA A 221 -4.24 32.36 -4.27
N PRO A 222 -4.33 32.82 -5.53
CA PRO A 222 -5.21 32.17 -6.53
C PRO A 222 -4.89 30.68 -6.65
N LEU A 223 -5.91 29.85 -6.96
CA LEU A 223 -5.65 28.46 -7.32
C LEU A 223 -4.67 28.45 -8.52
N GLU A 224 -3.53 27.79 -8.35
CA GLU A 224 -2.57 27.65 -9.45
C GLU A 224 -3.22 26.87 -10.59
N GLN A 225 -3.31 27.51 -11.76
CA GLN A 225 -3.73 26.83 -12.99
C GLN A 225 -2.62 25.90 -13.46
N GLU A 226 -3.01 24.75 -14.06
CA GLU A 226 -2.05 23.86 -14.70
C GLU A 226 -1.28 24.62 -15.80
N ARG A 227 0.04 24.74 -15.62
CA ARG A 227 0.93 25.26 -16.66
C ARG A 227 1.42 24.07 -17.48
N SER A 228 1.27 24.14 -18.80
CA SER A 228 2.00 23.25 -19.70
C SER A 228 3.50 23.49 -19.51
N ALA A 229 4.24 22.45 -19.12
CA ALA A 229 5.69 22.54 -19.10
C ALA A 229 6.17 22.66 -20.54
N GLY A 230 6.88 23.75 -20.87
CA GLY A 230 7.49 23.90 -22.19
C GLY A 230 8.43 22.71 -22.47
N ASN A 231 8.51 22.27 -23.73
CA ASN A 231 9.41 21.19 -24.14
C ASN A 231 10.88 21.62 -24.10
N LEU A 232 11.45 21.64 -22.88
CA LEU A 232 12.83 22.05 -22.62
C LEU A 232 13.88 21.13 -23.27
N LEU A 233 13.49 19.90 -23.67
CA LEU A 233 14.40 18.90 -24.21
C LEU A 233 14.32 18.76 -25.73
N ASP A 234 13.36 19.44 -26.36
CA ASP A 234 13.10 19.36 -27.81
C ASP A 234 12.96 17.90 -28.30
N ILE A 235 12.15 17.13 -27.61
CA ILE A 235 11.93 15.69 -27.87
C ILE A 235 10.44 15.49 -28.15
N ASP A 236 10.13 14.70 -29.18
CA ASP A 236 8.79 14.17 -29.38
C ASP A 236 8.60 12.93 -28.49
N PRO A 237 7.81 13.00 -27.41
CA PRO A 237 7.64 11.87 -26.52
C PRO A 237 6.87 10.70 -27.17
N ALA A 238 6.10 10.93 -28.23
CA ALA A 238 5.38 9.88 -28.96
C ALA A 238 6.32 9.01 -29.81
N ALA A 239 7.50 9.53 -30.18
CA ALA A 239 8.53 8.78 -30.93
C ALA A 239 9.50 7.99 -30.03
N ALA A 240 9.23 7.89 -28.73
CA ALA A 240 10.10 7.21 -27.78
C ALA A 240 10.16 5.68 -28.03
N ARG A 241 11.37 5.14 -28.20
CA ARG A 241 11.63 3.72 -28.39
C ARG A 241 12.18 3.09 -27.11
N GLU A 242 11.60 1.98 -26.67
CA GLU A 242 12.14 1.21 -25.54
C GLU A 242 13.59 0.74 -25.83
N LEU A 243 14.42 0.76 -24.80
CA LEU A 243 15.79 0.26 -24.85
C LEU A 243 15.83 -1.20 -24.41
N ASP A 244 16.57 -2.03 -25.14
CA ASP A 244 16.85 -3.38 -24.72
C ASP A 244 18.02 -3.45 -23.70
N ALA A 245 18.29 -4.65 -23.18
CA ALA A 245 19.35 -4.84 -22.19
C ALA A 245 20.75 -4.51 -22.75
N ALA A 246 20.98 -4.73 -24.03
CA ALA A 246 22.26 -4.42 -24.69
C ALA A 246 22.41 -2.91 -24.93
N ASP A 247 21.32 -2.22 -25.23
CA ASP A 247 21.29 -0.75 -25.30
C ASP A 247 21.64 -0.14 -23.94
N LEU A 248 21.00 -0.60 -22.86
CA LEU A 248 21.26 -0.12 -21.50
C LEU A 248 22.71 -0.38 -21.08
N GLN A 249 23.26 -1.57 -21.35
CA GLN A 249 24.64 -1.89 -21.01
C GLN A 249 25.62 -0.97 -21.76
N ARG A 250 25.37 -0.69 -23.05
CA ARG A 250 26.19 0.25 -23.81
C ARG A 250 26.19 1.66 -23.23
N LEU A 251 25.07 2.12 -22.68
CA LEU A 251 24.98 3.42 -22.01
C LEU A 251 25.73 3.44 -20.67
N GLU A 252 25.65 2.36 -19.89
CA GLU A 252 26.39 2.21 -18.63
C GLU A 252 27.93 2.19 -18.86
N ASP A 253 28.38 1.60 -19.96
CA ASP A 253 29.80 1.50 -20.31
C ASP A 253 30.39 2.80 -20.89
N LEU A 254 29.55 3.85 -21.10
CA LEU A 254 30.03 5.12 -21.59
C LEU A 254 31.00 5.79 -20.61
N PRO A 255 32.16 6.28 -21.10
CA PRO A 255 33.07 7.06 -20.27
C PRO A 255 32.39 8.38 -19.81
N PRO A 256 32.72 8.89 -18.60
CA PRO A 256 32.05 10.06 -18.04
C PRO A 256 31.90 11.26 -18.99
N PRO A 257 32.93 11.66 -19.77
CA PRO A 257 32.80 12.81 -20.65
C PRO A 257 31.91 12.56 -21.89
N ALA A 258 31.62 11.31 -22.23
CA ALA A 258 30.75 10.98 -23.35
C ALA A 258 29.27 11.06 -23.00
N VAL A 259 28.89 10.95 -21.73
CA VAL A 259 27.50 11.00 -21.28
C VAL A 259 26.78 12.31 -21.66
N PRO A 260 27.31 13.50 -21.35
CA PRO A 260 26.67 14.76 -21.74
C PRO A 260 26.66 14.99 -23.25
N VAL A 261 27.67 14.50 -23.99
CA VAL A 261 27.71 14.57 -25.47
C VAL A 261 26.59 13.71 -26.07
N ARG A 262 26.42 12.51 -25.57
CA ARG A 262 25.36 11.59 -26.01
C ARG A 262 23.98 12.14 -25.64
N LEU A 263 23.83 12.72 -24.43
CA LEU A 263 22.60 13.34 -23.96
C LEU A 263 22.16 14.47 -24.90
N ALA A 264 23.09 15.31 -25.36
CA ALA A 264 22.78 16.39 -26.29
C ALA A 264 22.39 15.90 -27.69
N ALA A 265 22.88 14.72 -28.10
CA ALA A 265 22.68 14.15 -29.43
C ALA A 265 21.40 13.31 -29.56
N THR A 266 20.95 12.67 -28.46
CA THR A 266 19.79 11.79 -28.51
C THR A 266 18.47 12.54 -28.49
N ARG A 267 17.45 11.97 -29.16
CA ARG A 267 16.04 12.42 -29.14
C ARG A 267 15.11 11.33 -28.61
N ASN A 268 15.64 10.20 -28.17
CA ASN A 268 14.85 9.13 -27.57
C ASN A 268 14.68 9.37 -26.07
N LEU A 269 13.45 9.58 -25.61
CA LEU A 269 13.14 9.86 -24.19
C LEU A 269 13.63 8.76 -23.23
N HIS A 270 13.57 7.48 -23.63
CA HIS A 270 14.12 6.38 -22.82
C HIS A 270 15.63 6.50 -22.64
N GLU A 271 16.35 6.85 -23.69
CA GLU A 271 17.79 7.03 -23.66
C GLU A 271 18.20 8.28 -22.85
N VAL A 272 17.46 9.38 -23.01
CA VAL A 272 17.66 10.60 -22.21
C VAL A 272 17.55 10.29 -20.72
N ILE A 273 16.49 9.61 -20.29
CA ILE A 273 16.27 9.29 -18.88
C ILE A 273 17.36 8.33 -18.35
N ALA A 274 17.79 7.34 -19.16
CA ALA A 274 18.88 6.45 -18.78
C ALA A 274 20.22 7.21 -18.60
N LEU A 275 20.54 8.13 -19.50
CA LEU A 275 21.75 8.97 -19.39
C LEU A 275 21.68 9.93 -18.19
N LEU A 276 20.51 10.54 -17.94
CA LEU A 276 20.30 11.39 -16.76
C LEU A 276 20.42 10.61 -15.44
N GLU A 277 19.96 9.37 -15.42
CA GLU A 277 20.15 8.49 -14.25
C GLU A 277 21.63 8.16 -14.02
N ILE A 278 22.38 7.87 -15.10
CA ILE A 278 23.82 7.64 -15.02
C ILE A 278 24.53 8.90 -14.50
N ALA A 279 24.17 10.07 -15.02
CA ALA A 279 24.72 11.36 -14.56
C ALA A 279 24.36 11.62 -13.08
N ALA A 280 23.11 11.38 -12.69
CA ALA A 280 22.67 11.57 -11.31
C ALA A 280 23.41 10.65 -10.32
N ARG A 281 23.67 9.39 -10.71
CA ARG A 281 24.43 8.42 -9.88
C ARG A 281 25.91 8.80 -9.75
N ARG A 282 26.52 9.34 -10.82
CA ARG A 282 27.95 9.68 -10.84
C ARG A 282 28.24 11.03 -10.20
N ASP A 283 27.48 12.06 -10.59
CA ASP A 283 27.82 13.46 -10.30
C ASP A 283 26.81 14.12 -9.35
N GLY A 284 25.71 13.45 -9.04
CA GLY A 284 24.61 13.95 -8.23
C GLY A 284 23.49 14.60 -9.07
N ILE A 285 22.28 14.60 -8.49
CA ILE A 285 21.08 15.08 -9.18
C ILE A 285 21.10 16.60 -9.46
N ASP A 286 21.81 17.37 -8.66
CA ASP A 286 21.92 18.82 -8.81
C ASP A 286 23.17 19.25 -9.62
N ALA A 287 23.93 18.28 -10.16
CA ALA A 287 25.10 18.54 -10.98
C ALA A 287 24.74 19.35 -12.25
N PRO A 288 25.58 20.34 -12.62
CA PRO A 288 25.38 21.10 -13.84
C PRO A 288 25.78 20.29 -15.07
N LEU A 289 25.00 20.39 -16.13
CA LEU A 289 25.32 19.88 -17.45
C LEU A 289 26.09 20.96 -18.27
N PRO A 290 26.77 20.59 -19.37
CA PRO A 290 27.56 21.53 -20.17
C PRO A 290 26.76 22.71 -20.76
N ASP A 291 25.45 22.54 -20.92
CA ASP A 291 24.51 23.57 -21.38
C ASP A 291 24.01 24.53 -20.27
N GLY A 292 24.51 24.36 -19.04
CA GLY A 292 24.17 25.18 -17.88
C GLY A 292 22.91 24.71 -17.13
N ARG A 293 22.18 23.70 -17.63
CA ARG A 293 21.03 23.10 -16.93
C ARG A 293 21.53 22.12 -15.87
N SER A 294 20.74 21.88 -14.82
CA SER A 294 21.02 20.79 -13.88
C SER A 294 20.39 19.47 -14.34
N VAL A 295 20.97 18.35 -13.89
CA VAL A 295 20.38 17.02 -14.10
C VAL A 295 18.93 16.97 -13.59
N ARG A 296 18.66 17.59 -12.44
CA ARG A 296 17.30 17.72 -11.88
C ARG A 296 16.35 18.42 -12.85
N ALA A 297 16.72 19.56 -13.40
CA ALA A 297 15.86 20.31 -14.33
C ALA A 297 15.55 19.50 -15.60
N CYS A 298 16.52 18.74 -16.10
CA CYS A 298 16.31 17.86 -17.25
C CYS A 298 15.43 16.65 -16.90
N LEU A 299 15.56 16.06 -15.70
CA LEU A 299 14.67 15.01 -15.22
C LEU A 299 13.24 15.49 -15.02
N GLU A 300 13.04 16.72 -14.52
CA GLU A 300 11.70 17.31 -14.40
C GLU A 300 11.05 17.53 -15.78
N ALA A 301 11.84 18.01 -16.75
CA ALA A 301 11.37 18.15 -18.13
C ALA A 301 11.05 16.79 -18.77
N ALA A 302 11.90 15.78 -18.58
CA ALA A 302 11.66 14.43 -19.07
C ALA A 302 10.41 13.80 -18.40
N TYR A 303 10.21 14.05 -17.12
CA TYR A 303 9.01 13.64 -16.39
C TYR A 303 7.74 14.25 -17.00
N ALA A 304 7.75 15.54 -17.33
CA ALA A 304 6.62 16.22 -17.96
C ALA A 304 6.31 15.63 -19.34
N LEU A 305 7.33 15.38 -20.18
CA LEU A 305 7.16 14.74 -21.49
C LEU A 305 6.63 13.30 -21.38
N ALA A 306 7.14 12.53 -20.43
CA ALA A 306 6.63 11.18 -20.16
C ALA A 306 5.16 11.20 -19.69
N ALA A 307 4.75 12.26 -18.97
CA ALA A 307 3.38 12.47 -18.54
C ALA A 307 2.43 12.77 -19.70
N GLU A 308 2.87 13.58 -20.64
CA GLU A 308 2.09 13.91 -21.85
C GLU A 308 1.85 12.68 -22.73
N ALA A 309 2.84 11.78 -22.84
CA ALA A 309 2.75 10.57 -23.64
C ALA A 309 2.19 9.35 -22.90
N GLY A 310 1.96 9.44 -21.59
CA GLY A 310 1.48 8.31 -20.79
C GLY A 310 2.50 7.19 -20.60
N HIS A 311 3.79 7.49 -20.66
CA HIS A 311 4.87 6.51 -20.47
C HIS A 311 5.12 6.20 -18.98
N TRP A 312 4.26 5.36 -18.39
CA TRP A 312 4.22 5.08 -16.95
C TRP A 312 5.55 4.55 -16.37
N GLY A 313 6.27 3.72 -17.12
CA GLY A 313 7.58 3.22 -16.69
C GLY A 313 8.62 4.34 -16.56
N LEU A 314 8.65 5.27 -17.51
CA LEU A 314 9.53 6.44 -17.47
C LEU A 314 9.11 7.41 -16.36
N LEU A 315 7.81 7.61 -16.16
CA LEU A 315 7.28 8.40 -15.05
C LEU A 315 7.72 7.89 -13.69
N ARG A 316 7.60 6.57 -13.45
CA ARG A 316 8.07 5.94 -12.20
C ARG A 316 9.57 6.14 -12.01
N ARG A 317 10.35 5.94 -13.09
CA ARG A 317 11.81 6.09 -13.04
C ARG A 317 12.22 7.52 -12.71
N CYS A 318 11.66 8.52 -13.40
CA CYS A 318 11.91 9.93 -13.11
C CYS A 318 11.42 10.32 -11.70
N ALA A 319 10.21 9.92 -11.31
CA ALA A 319 9.66 10.20 -9.99
C ALA A 319 10.54 9.64 -8.87
N GLY A 320 11.05 8.41 -9.04
CA GLY A 320 11.96 7.80 -8.09
C GLY A 320 13.33 8.49 -8.01
N LEU A 321 13.86 8.99 -9.13
CA LEU A 321 15.11 9.78 -9.15
C LEU A 321 14.93 11.15 -8.49
N LEU A 322 13.78 11.79 -8.73
CA LEU A 322 13.42 13.11 -8.17
C LEU A 322 12.88 13.05 -6.73
N ASP A 323 12.79 11.85 -6.13
CA ASP A 323 12.16 11.61 -4.82
C ASP A 323 10.73 12.16 -4.72
N LYS A 324 10.00 12.15 -5.83
CA LYS A 324 8.59 12.52 -5.81
C LYS A 324 7.78 11.49 -5.02
N HIS A 325 6.74 11.95 -4.37
CA HIS A 325 5.86 11.11 -3.58
C HIS A 325 4.42 11.60 -3.67
N ASP A 326 3.51 10.68 -3.44
CA ASP A 326 2.09 11.04 -3.36
C ASP A 326 1.84 11.89 -2.09
N PRO A 327 1.12 13.01 -2.18
CA PRO A 327 0.77 13.82 -1.01
C PRO A 327 0.01 13.06 0.08
N LYS A 328 -0.68 11.99 -0.29
CA LYS A 328 -1.44 11.11 0.60
C LYS A 328 -0.63 10.02 1.28
N LEU A 329 0.66 9.92 1.02
CA LEU A 329 1.47 8.79 1.50
C LEU A 329 1.52 8.76 3.04
N GLU A 330 1.64 9.92 3.70
CA GLU A 330 1.60 10.01 5.17
C GLU A 330 0.23 9.64 5.76
N ASP A 331 -0.86 10.08 5.09
CA ASP A 331 -2.22 9.72 5.51
C ASP A 331 -2.47 8.22 5.33
N ALA A 332 -1.98 7.64 4.23
CA ALA A 332 -2.10 6.21 3.95
C ALA A 332 -1.39 5.38 5.02
N VAL A 333 -0.16 5.74 5.36
CA VAL A 333 0.61 5.07 6.43
C VAL A 333 -0.07 5.27 7.79
N ALA A 334 -0.51 6.49 8.12
CA ALA A 334 -1.21 6.77 9.36
C ALA A 334 -2.52 5.97 9.48
N ASN A 335 -3.25 5.80 8.37
CA ASN A 335 -4.47 5.01 8.33
C ASN A 335 -4.21 3.51 8.52
N ILE A 336 -3.16 2.96 7.90
CA ILE A 336 -2.71 1.58 8.11
C ILE A 336 -2.41 1.34 9.60
N VAL A 337 -1.66 2.24 10.24
CA VAL A 337 -1.32 2.16 11.66
C VAL A 337 -2.56 2.30 12.55
N ALA A 338 -3.49 3.19 12.21
CA ALA A 338 -4.75 3.37 12.93
C ALA A 338 -5.63 2.10 12.93
N HIS A 339 -5.51 1.26 11.90
CA HIS A 339 -6.14 -0.05 11.83
C HIS A 339 -5.34 -1.14 12.58
N ARG A 340 -4.37 -0.75 13.42
CA ARG A 340 -3.49 -1.66 14.18
C ARG A 340 -2.67 -2.60 13.28
N LYS A 341 -2.29 -2.12 12.09
CA LYS A 341 -1.42 -2.82 11.16
C LYS A 341 -0.07 -2.13 11.11
N GLN A 342 0.95 -2.89 10.71
CA GLN A 342 2.28 -2.39 10.41
C GLN A 342 2.52 -2.58 8.91
N ILE A 343 3.39 -1.75 8.33
CA ILE A 343 3.79 -1.91 6.93
C ILE A 343 5.32 -1.94 6.83
N ALA A 344 5.84 -2.99 6.17
CA ALA A 344 7.26 -3.11 5.87
C ALA A 344 7.51 -2.60 4.45
N LEU A 345 8.33 -1.57 4.32
CA LEU A 345 8.64 -0.88 3.06
C LEU A 345 9.90 -1.42 2.38
N GLY A 346 10.70 -2.23 3.08
CA GLY A 346 11.98 -2.74 2.57
C GLY A 346 11.84 -3.93 1.63
N ARG A 347 12.89 -4.16 0.80
CA ARG A 347 13.03 -5.39 0.00
C ARG A 347 13.26 -6.61 0.89
N GLY A 348 14.10 -6.47 1.90
CA GLY A 348 14.32 -7.45 2.96
C GLY A 348 13.73 -6.97 4.28
N TYR A 349 13.55 -7.90 5.22
CA TYR A 349 13.12 -7.53 6.55
C TYR A 349 14.26 -6.83 7.31
N SER A 350 13.92 -5.69 7.88
CA SER A 350 14.75 -4.96 8.84
C SER A 350 13.79 -4.24 9.78
N ASP A 351 14.07 -4.23 11.06
CA ASP A 351 13.26 -3.52 12.06
C ASP A 351 13.08 -2.03 11.69
N GLY A 352 14.11 -1.42 11.08
CA GLY A 352 14.06 -0.04 10.59
C GLY A 352 13.18 0.16 9.34
N SER A 353 12.85 -0.90 8.60
CA SER A 353 11.97 -0.86 7.43
C SER A 353 10.50 -1.01 7.78
N VAL A 354 10.17 -1.40 9.02
CA VAL A 354 8.79 -1.62 9.48
C VAL A 354 8.24 -0.36 10.11
N VAL A 355 7.20 0.17 9.52
CA VAL A 355 6.49 1.35 10.01
C VAL A 355 5.33 0.91 10.88
N SER A 356 5.43 1.21 12.18
CA SER A 356 4.43 0.90 13.20
C SER A 356 3.81 2.13 13.85
N THR A 357 4.28 3.32 13.46
CA THR A 357 3.79 4.62 13.94
C THR A 357 3.53 5.54 12.76
N ALA A 358 2.71 6.56 12.95
CA ALA A 358 2.49 7.56 11.91
C ALA A 358 3.80 8.33 11.64
N LEU A 359 4.21 8.36 10.37
CA LEU A 359 5.39 9.07 9.88
C LEU A 359 4.96 10.16 8.89
N GLY A 360 5.76 11.22 8.81
CA GLY A 360 5.58 12.24 7.77
C GLY A 360 6.15 11.78 6.42
N ASN A 361 5.71 12.42 5.33
CA ASN A 361 6.14 12.07 3.97
C ASN A 361 7.66 12.02 3.81
N ARG A 362 8.41 12.94 4.43
CA ARG A 362 9.88 12.96 4.37
C ARG A 362 10.52 11.72 4.99
N GLU A 363 9.99 11.28 6.13
CA GLU A 363 10.47 10.10 6.84
C GLU A 363 10.16 8.83 6.07
N ILE A 364 8.96 8.73 5.46
CA ILE A 364 8.57 7.60 4.63
C ILE A 364 9.45 7.51 3.38
N VAL A 365 9.69 8.63 2.69
CA VAL A 365 10.58 8.68 1.51
C VAL A 365 12.02 8.30 1.89
N ALA A 366 12.52 8.77 3.05
CA ALA A 366 13.84 8.37 3.55
C ALA A 366 13.90 6.85 3.83
N CYS A 367 12.87 6.28 4.44
CA CYS A 367 12.74 4.85 4.67
C CYS A 367 12.73 4.06 3.33
N LEU A 368 11.94 4.50 2.35
CA LEU A 368 11.91 3.90 1.01
C LEU A 368 13.29 3.94 0.33
N ARG A 369 13.99 5.07 0.41
CA ARG A 369 15.34 5.22 -0.16
C ARG A 369 16.33 4.27 0.50
N GLN A 370 16.25 4.12 1.81
CA GLN A 370 17.17 3.29 2.58
C GLN A 370 16.92 1.79 2.41
N TYR A 371 15.66 1.36 2.34
CA TYR A 371 15.30 -0.05 2.48
C TYR A 371 14.65 -0.67 1.23
N ALA A 372 14.04 0.12 0.32
CA ALA A 372 13.37 -0.42 -0.87
C ALA A 372 14.32 -0.64 -2.08
N GLY A 373 15.63 -0.38 -1.91
CA GLY A 373 16.67 -0.62 -2.90
C GLY A 373 16.88 0.54 -3.88
N ASP A 374 17.89 0.37 -4.73
CA ASP A 374 18.39 1.42 -5.63
C ASP A 374 17.55 1.63 -6.89
N ASP A 375 16.62 0.71 -7.21
CA ASP A 375 15.73 0.84 -8.37
C ASP A 375 14.70 1.96 -8.15
N PRO A 376 14.81 3.08 -8.89
CA PRO A 376 13.89 4.21 -8.72
C PRO A 376 12.43 3.86 -9.01
N ALA A 377 12.18 3.06 -10.06
CA ALA A 377 10.83 2.63 -10.43
C ALA A 377 10.26 1.66 -9.40
N GLY A 378 11.07 0.76 -8.84
CA GLY A 378 10.67 -0.15 -7.79
C GLY A 378 10.22 0.58 -6.52
N ARG A 379 10.90 1.67 -6.13
CA ARG A 379 10.45 2.50 -4.99
C ARG A 379 9.07 3.11 -5.22
N MET A 380 8.75 3.47 -6.46
CA MET A 380 7.43 3.99 -6.82
C MET A 380 6.36 2.90 -6.75
N LEU A 381 6.65 1.68 -7.21
CA LEU A 381 5.73 0.55 -7.06
C LEU A 381 5.41 0.27 -5.58
N VAL A 382 6.39 0.39 -4.67
CA VAL A 382 6.13 0.25 -3.23
C VAL A 382 5.18 1.33 -2.71
N GLN A 383 5.32 2.59 -3.15
CA GLN A 383 4.36 3.65 -2.80
C GLN A 383 2.95 3.32 -3.31
N GLU A 384 2.83 2.84 -4.55
CA GLU A 384 1.54 2.43 -5.12
C GLU A 384 0.90 1.29 -4.33
N VAL A 385 1.70 0.32 -3.83
CA VAL A 385 1.21 -0.75 -2.94
C VAL A 385 0.68 -0.16 -1.63
N VAL A 386 1.40 0.78 -0.99
CA VAL A 386 0.93 1.43 0.25
C VAL A 386 -0.44 2.08 0.05
N LEU A 387 -0.62 2.79 -1.07
CA LEU A 387 -1.88 3.45 -1.41
C LEU A 387 -3.00 2.45 -1.76
N ALA A 388 -2.66 1.35 -2.44
CA ALA A 388 -3.61 0.28 -2.74
C ALA A 388 -4.10 -0.43 -1.46
N VAL A 389 -3.19 -0.70 -0.53
CA VAL A 389 -3.49 -1.29 0.80
C VAL A 389 -4.38 -0.35 1.61
N GLU A 390 -4.07 0.94 1.63
CA GLU A 390 -4.90 1.94 2.32
C GLU A 390 -6.31 1.98 1.74
N THR A 391 -6.43 1.95 0.41
CA THR A 391 -7.72 1.89 -0.27
C THR A 391 -8.51 0.65 0.13
N LEU A 392 -7.87 -0.52 0.19
CA LEU A 392 -8.50 -1.77 0.66
C LEU A 392 -8.92 -1.68 2.13
N LEU A 393 -8.11 -1.12 3.00
CA LEU A 393 -8.48 -0.94 4.42
C LEU A 393 -9.70 -0.04 4.59
N LYS A 394 -9.90 0.94 3.71
CA LYS A 394 -11.08 1.80 3.70
C LYS A 394 -12.32 1.10 3.16
N THR A 395 -12.17 0.30 2.13
CA THR A 395 -13.30 -0.32 1.41
C THR A 395 -13.65 -1.69 1.96
N ASP A 396 -12.64 -2.51 2.28
CA ASP A 396 -12.79 -3.90 2.73
C ASP A 396 -11.74 -4.26 3.80
N PRO A 397 -11.84 -3.74 5.03
CA PRO A 397 -10.87 -4.00 6.08
C PRO A 397 -10.79 -5.47 6.51
N ALA A 398 -11.80 -6.28 6.19
CA ALA A 398 -11.84 -7.68 6.56
C ALA A 398 -10.74 -8.51 5.87
N VAL A 399 -10.28 -8.07 4.69
CA VAL A 399 -9.20 -8.72 3.93
C VAL A 399 -7.89 -8.82 4.74
N PHE A 400 -7.65 -7.86 5.64
CA PHE A 400 -6.45 -7.84 6.49
C PHE A 400 -6.73 -8.23 7.95
N ARG A 401 -7.86 -8.88 8.26
CA ARG A 401 -8.27 -9.17 9.65
C ARG A 401 -7.13 -9.81 10.45
N ASP A 402 -6.51 -10.84 9.90
CA ASP A 402 -5.51 -11.66 10.56
C ASP A 402 -4.07 -11.34 10.15
N THR A 403 -3.87 -10.27 9.36
CA THR A 403 -2.55 -9.80 8.94
C THR A 403 -2.08 -8.71 9.89
N MET A 404 -0.96 -8.90 10.59
CA MET A 404 -0.36 -7.88 11.46
C MET A 404 0.59 -6.96 10.69
N THR A 405 1.51 -7.53 9.92
CA THR A 405 2.50 -6.81 9.14
C THR A 405 2.25 -7.02 7.66
N ILE A 406 2.01 -5.92 6.94
CA ILE A 406 1.84 -5.92 5.49
C ILE A 406 3.20 -5.65 4.85
N ARG A 407 3.69 -6.56 4.01
CA ARG A 407 5.01 -6.47 3.38
C ARG A 407 4.86 -5.96 1.95
N ALA A 408 5.20 -4.68 1.73
CA ALA A 408 4.91 -4.01 0.45
C ALA A 408 5.73 -4.58 -0.73
N TRP A 409 7.02 -4.82 -0.56
CA TRP A 409 7.85 -5.36 -1.64
C TRP A 409 7.47 -6.79 -2.04
N PRO A 410 7.25 -7.72 -1.12
CA PRO A 410 6.71 -9.04 -1.46
C PRO A 410 5.38 -9.00 -2.21
N LEU A 411 4.49 -8.02 -1.94
CA LEU A 411 3.27 -7.82 -2.74
C LEU A 411 3.59 -7.43 -4.18
N VAL A 412 4.60 -6.56 -4.42
CA VAL A 412 5.08 -6.27 -5.79
C VAL A 412 5.52 -7.55 -6.47
N LEU A 413 6.32 -8.40 -5.79
CA LEU A 413 6.80 -9.66 -6.35
C LEU A 413 5.67 -10.65 -6.65
N LEU A 414 4.62 -10.69 -5.84
CA LEU A 414 3.43 -11.49 -6.13
C LEU A 414 2.72 -11.03 -7.41
N VAL A 415 2.54 -9.71 -7.57
CA VAL A 415 1.96 -9.15 -8.81
C VAL A 415 2.83 -9.52 -10.02
N VAL A 416 4.15 -9.45 -9.87
CA VAL A 416 5.09 -9.86 -10.93
C VAL A 416 4.95 -11.35 -11.24
N GLY A 417 4.85 -12.20 -10.22
CA GLY A 417 4.65 -13.64 -10.38
C GLY A 417 3.34 -13.97 -11.11
N ASP A 418 2.23 -13.34 -10.71
CA ASP A 418 0.94 -13.50 -11.39
C ASP A 418 0.99 -13.03 -12.85
N TYR A 419 1.64 -11.90 -13.10
CA TYR A 419 1.82 -11.37 -14.46
C TYR A 419 2.68 -12.29 -15.31
N ALA A 420 3.77 -12.84 -14.75
CA ALA A 420 4.64 -13.80 -15.42
C ALA A 420 3.87 -15.06 -15.82
N TRP A 421 3.05 -15.58 -14.91
CA TRP A 421 2.24 -16.76 -15.15
C TRP A 421 1.18 -16.53 -16.24
N GLU A 422 0.43 -15.42 -16.14
CA GLU A 422 -0.63 -15.05 -17.10
C GLU A 422 -0.09 -14.90 -18.52
N HIS A 423 1.09 -14.25 -18.66
CA HIS A 423 1.68 -13.91 -19.95
C HIS A 423 2.79 -14.87 -20.40
N ARG A 424 3.08 -15.91 -19.61
CA ARG A 424 4.14 -16.91 -19.87
C ARG A 424 5.53 -16.27 -20.07
N LEU A 425 5.86 -15.30 -19.21
CA LEU A 425 7.11 -14.56 -19.24
C LEU A 425 8.07 -15.06 -18.15
N SER A 426 9.37 -14.80 -18.35
CA SER A 426 10.34 -14.93 -17.26
C SER A 426 10.09 -13.86 -16.18
N GLN A 427 10.49 -14.15 -14.93
CA GLN A 427 10.33 -13.19 -13.82
C GLN A 427 10.98 -11.82 -14.11
N PRO A 428 12.23 -11.73 -14.64
CA PRO A 428 12.83 -10.43 -14.96
C PRO A 428 12.09 -9.67 -16.05
N GLU A 429 11.53 -10.37 -17.04
CA GLU A 429 10.75 -9.74 -18.10
C GLU A 429 9.39 -9.26 -17.60
N ALA A 430 8.70 -10.08 -16.81
CA ALA A 430 7.46 -9.71 -16.16
C ALA A 430 7.65 -8.48 -15.25
N PHE A 431 8.76 -8.42 -14.49
CA PHE A 431 9.06 -7.26 -13.66
C PHE A 431 9.21 -5.98 -14.49
N ARG A 432 9.93 -6.03 -15.60
CA ARG A 432 10.04 -4.90 -16.55
C ARG A 432 8.67 -4.47 -17.07
N ARG A 433 7.83 -5.44 -17.48
CA ARG A 433 6.47 -5.16 -17.98
C ARG A 433 5.57 -4.57 -16.89
N VAL A 434 5.64 -5.08 -15.67
CA VAL A 434 4.86 -4.54 -14.54
C VAL A 434 5.24 -3.08 -14.25
N GLN A 435 6.52 -2.71 -14.40
CA GLN A 435 6.95 -1.31 -14.27
C GLN A 435 6.34 -0.37 -15.32
N THR A 436 5.93 -0.87 -16.49
CA THR A 436 5.29 -0.07 -17.55
C THR A 436 3.76 -0.04 -17.47
N LEU A 437 3.14 -0.85 -16.61
CA LEU A 437 1.70 -0.82 -16.42
C LEU A 437 1.21 0.54 -15.93
N GLY A 438 0.04 0.97 -16.40
CA GLY A 438 -0.62 2.13 -15.81
C GLY A 438 -0.87 1.93 -14.31
N PRO A 439 -0.84 2.99 -13.49
CA PRO A 439 -1.01 2.90 -12.04
C PRO A 439 -2.31 2.18 -11.63
N TRP A 440 -3.40 2.46 -12.33
CA TRP A 440 -4.68 1.80 -12.10
C TRP A 440 -4.59 0.29 -12.30
N ALA A 441 -3.96 -0.15 -13.39
CA ALA A 441 -3.81 -1.57 -13.70
C ALA A 441 -2.92 -2.28 -12.67
N PHE A 442 -1.82 -1.64 -12.25
CA PHE A 442 -0.93 -2.19 -11.22
C PHE A 442 -1.64 -2.28 -9.85
N MET A 443 -2.26 -1.18 -9.38
CA MET A 443 -2.96 -1.17 -8.09
C MET A 443 -4.15 -2.16 -8.09
N GLY A 444 -4.85 -2.31 -9.22
CA GLY A 444 -5.89 -3.32 -9.39
C GLY A 444 -5.37 -4.75 -9.24
N ARG A 445 -4.18 -5.04 -9.78
CA ARG A 445 -3.52 -6.34 -9.59
C ARG A 445 -3.09 -6.57 -8.14
N VAL A 446 -2.58 -5.55 -7.46
CA VAL A 446 -2.29 -5.62 -6.01
C VAL A 446 -3.56 -5.99 -5.23
N GLN A 447 -4.67 -5.33 -5.53
CA GLN A 447 -5.96 -5.61 -4.87
C GLN A 447 -6.47 -7.02 -5.19
N ALA A 448 -6.36 -7.48 -6.43
CA ALA A 448 -6.74 -8.83 -6.83
C ALA A 448 -5.91 -9.91 -6.12
N VAL A 449 -4.59 -9.72 -6.03
CA VAL A 449 -3.69 -10.63 -5.31
C VAL A 449 -4.05 -10.69 -3.82
N VAL A 450 -4.29 -9.53 -3.20
CA VAL A 450 -4.63 -9.46 -1.76
C VAL A 450 -5.98 -10.11 -1.49
N ARG A 451 -7.00 -9.89 -2.34
CA ARG A 451 -8.32 -10.52 -2.20
C ARG A 451 -8.34 -12.01 -2.57
N GLY A 452 -7.35 -12.47 -3.32
CA GLY A 452 -7.30 -13.83 -3.83
C GLY A 452 -8.22 -14.05 -5.04
N ASP A 453 -8.46 -13.01 -5.84
CA ASP A 453 -9.38 -13.05 -6.98
C ASP A 453 -8.72 -13.55 -8.27
N ASN A 454 -7.40 -13.74 -8.30
CA ASN A 454 -6.67 -14.29 -9.45
C ASN A 454 -6.72 -15.84 -9.48
N PRO A 455 -6.51 -16.50 -10.63
CA PRO A 455 -6.61 -17.96 -10.75
C PRO A 455 -5.72 -18.73 -9.78
N VAL A 456 -4.45 -18.33 -9.64
CA VAL A 456 -3.49 -18.96 -8.71
C VAL A 456 -3.98 -18.86 -7.26
N SER A 457 -4.54 -17.70 -6.90
CA SER A 457 -5.10 -17.44 -5.58
C SER A 457 -6.37 -18.25 -5.28
N ARG A 458 -7.24 -18.41 -6.29
CA ARG A 458 -8.47 -19.22 -6.14
C ARG A 458 -8.16 -20.68 -5.90
N LEU A 459 -7.20 -21.24 -6.64
CA LEU A 459 -6.75 -22.63 -6.44
C LEU A 459 -6.19 -22.85 -5.03
N ALA A 460 -5.32 -21.94 -4.56
CA ALA A 460 -4.75 -22.02 -3.23
C ALA A 460 -5.81 -21.89 -2.10
N ARG A 461 -6.84 -21.06 -2.31
CA ARG A 461 -7.95 -20.88 -1.37
C ARG A 461 -8.86 -22.11 -1.31
N LEU A 462 -9.13 -22.75 -2.44
CA LEU A 462 -9.90 -23.99 -2.49
C LEU A 462 -9.20 -25.12 -1.74
N GLU A 463 -7.89 -25.25 -1.86
CA GLU A 463 -7.11 -26.25 -1.13
C GLU A 463 -7.07 -25.99 0.38
N SER A 464 -6.98 -24.71 0.83
CA SER A 464 -7.07 -24.40 2.27
C SER A 464 -8.45 -24.71 2.85
N LEU A 465 -9.53 -24.40 2.10
CA LEU A 465 -10.89 -24.73 2.51
C LEU A 465 -11.11 -26.24 2.58
N ARG A 466 -10.60 -27.01 1.62
CA ARG A 466 -10.67 -28.49 1.66
C ARG A 466 -10.00 -29.09 2.90
N ARG A 467 -8.93 -28.48 3.39
CA ARG A 467 -8.26 -28.92 4.63
C ARG A 467 -9.11 -28.65 5.87
N ASP A 468 -9.63 -27.43 5.96
CA ASP A 468 -10.48 -27.03 7.08
C ASP A 468 -11.77 -27.88 7.13
N ASP A 469 -12.36 -28.16 5.97
CA ASP A 469 -13.57 -29.00 5.85
C ASP A 469 -13.31 -30.48 6.13
N ALA A 470 -12.17 -31.01 5.73
CA ALA A 470 -11.77 -32.38 6.09
C ALA A 470 -11.59 -32.55 7.61
N ALA A 471 -11.11 -31.49 8.28
CA ALA A 471 -11.01 -31.46 9.76
C ALA A 471 -12.38 -31.35 10.44
N HIS A 472 -13.41 -30.81 9.78
CA HIS A 472 -14.75 -30.59 10.34
C HIS A 472 -15.83 -31.52 9.79
N GLY A 473 -15.48 -32.48 8.92
CA GLY A 473 -16.43 -33.47 8.37
C GLY A 473 -17.48 -32.91 7.41
N LEU A 474 -17.30 -31.74 6.86
CA LEU A 474 -18.17 -31.15 5.87
C LEU A 474 -17.85 -31.67 4.44
N ALA A 475 -18.86 -32.08 3.68
CA ALA A 475 -18.70 -32.46 2.29
C ALA A 475 -18.52 -31.20 1.41
N VAL A 476 -17.35 -31.05 0.81
CA VAL A 476 -17.07 -29.96 -0.14
C VAL A 476 -17.48 -30.42 -1.54
N PRO A 477 -18.20 -29.60 -2.34
CA PRO A 477 -18.50 -29.93 -3.74
C PRO A 477 -17.21 -30.16 -4.53
N ASP A 478 -17.18 -31.22 -5.34
CA ASP A 478 -16.03 -31.57 -6.16
C ASP A 478 -15.78 -30.47 -7.23
N PRO A 479 -14.62 -29.79 -7.21
CA PRO A 479 -14.33 -28.73 -8.18
C PRO A 479 -14.07 -29.26 -9.60
N GLN A 480 -14.13 -30.57 -9.83
CA GLN A 480 -13.99 -31.13 -11.17
C GLN A 480 -15.19 -30.89 -12.09
N GLU A 481 -16.34 -30.45 -11.56
CA GLU A 481 -17.51 -30.16 -12.41
C GLU A 481 -17.41 -28.83 -13.16
N ASP A 482 -16.54 -27.87 -12.75
CA ASP A 482 -16.41 -26.56 -13.40
C ASP A 482 -15.04 -26.29 -14.07
N ALA A 483 -14.07 -27.14 -13.92
CA ALA A 483 -12.74 -26.99 -14.52
C ALA A 483 -12.51 -28.06 -15.60
N GLY A 484 -12.89 -27.76 -16.82
CA GLY A 484 -12.46 -28.54 -17.98
C GLY A 484 -10.96 -28.37 -18.22
N ALA A 485 -10.14 -29.09 -17.50
CA ALA A 485 -8.75 -29.53 -17.66
C ALA A 485 -8.12 -29.69 -16.26
N GLU A 486 -7.44 -30.79 -16.03
CA GLU A 486 -6.63 -31.05 -14.82
C GLU A 486 -5.67 -29.87 -14.57
N ALA A 487 -6.06 -28.93 -13.71
CA ALA A 487 -5.18 -27.87 -13.26
C ALA A 487 -4.19 -28.48 -12.26
N VAL A 488 -2.97 -28.76 -12.68
CA VAL A 488 -1.87 -29.12 -11.79
C VAL A 488 -1.66 -27.95 -10.84
N VAL A 489 -1.88 -28.18 -9.53
CA VAL A 489 -1.70 -27.15 -8.51
C VAL A 489 -0.21 -26.84 -8.40
N ASP A 490 0.19 -25.60 -8.68
CA ASP A 490 1.55 -25.12 -8.47
C ASP A 490 1.76 -24.80 -6.98
N TRP A 491 2.22 -25.80 -6.21
CA TRP A 491 2.47 -25.68 -4.78
C TRP A 491 3.61 -24.71 -4.45
N LEU A 492 4.55 -24.50 -5.33
CA LEU A 492 5.59 -23.49 -5.16
C LEU A 492 4.99 -22.08 -5.22
N ALA A 493 4.15 -21.81 -6.22
CA ALA A 493 3.43 -20.53 -6.33
C ALA A 493 2.49 -20.32 -5.13
N TRP A 494 1.83 -21.40 -4.69
CA TRP A 494 0.99 -21.39 -3.47
C TRP A 494 1.81 -20.99 -2.24
N ARG A 495 3.00 -21.59 -2.00
CA ARG A 495 3.86 -21.25 -0.86
C ARG A 495 4.39 -19.83 -0.94
N ARG A 496 4.81 -19.38 -2.12
CA ARG A 496 5.23 -17.98 -2.33
C ARG A 496 4.14 -17.02 -1.91
N ARG A 497 2.92 -17.24 -2.37
CA ARG A 497 1.78 -16.39 -2.03
C ARG A 497 1.47 -16.44 -0.54
N HIS A 498 1.32 -17.62 0.05
CA HIS A 498 1.01 -17.80 1.46
C HIS A 498 2.11 -17.21 2.35
N GLY A 499 3.36 -17.39 2.01
CA GLY A 499 4.47 -16.79 2.75
C GLY A 499 4.50 -15.26 2.75
N VAL A 500 3.82 -14.60 1.78
CA VAL A 500 3.67 -13.13 1.76
C VAL A 500 2.42 -12.67 2.50
N LEU A 501 1.28 -13.34 2.25
CA LEU A 501 -0.05 -12.97 2.72
C LEU A 501 -0.51 -13.83 3.92
N THR A 502 0.42 -14.42 4.66
CA THR A 502 0.07 -15.36 5.72
C THR A 502 -0.88 -14.73 6.72
N GLN A 503 -2.06 -15.31 6.81
CA GLN A 503 -3.02 -15.10 7.88
C GLN A 503 -2.71 -16.12 8.96
N LEU A 504 -2.09 -15.69 10.05
CA LEU A 504 -1.80 -16.56 11.20
C LEU A 504 -2.93 -16.40 12.22
N SER A 505 -3.72 -17.45 12.38
CA SER A 505 -4.83 -17.49 13.35
C SER A 505 -4.32 -17.53 14.80
N ALA A 506 -5.19 -17.21 15.76
CA ALA A 506 -4.89 -17.40 17.18
C ALA A 506 -4.49 -18.84 17.48
N HIS A 507 -5.12 -19.80 16.82
CA HIS A 507 -4.82 -21.23 16.95
C HIS A 507 -3.37 -21.59 16.56
N PHE A 508 -2.81 -20.94 15.51
CA PHE A 508 -1.40 -21.15 15.16
C PHE A 508 -0.46 -20.73 16.29
N TYR A 509 -0.71 -19.61 16.94
CA TYR A 509 0.13 -19.18 18.07
C TYR A 509 -0.01 -20.09 19.28
N GLU A 510 -1.20 -20.62 19.54
CA GLU A 510 -1.42 -21.65 20.55
C GLU A 510 -0.65 -22.93 20.22
N GLN A 511 -0.61 -23.34 18.96
CA GLN A 511 0.20 -24.47 18.50
C GLN A 511 1.70 -24.24 18.72
N VAL A 512 2.24 -23.06 18.36
CA VAL A 512 3.64 -22.71 18.62
C VAL A 512 3.94 -22.72 20.12
N TRP A 513 3.01 -22.21 20.94
CA TRP A 513 3.12 -22.27 22.39
C TRP A 513 3.15 -23.70 22.94
N ALA A 514 2.33 -24.58 22.39
CA ALA A 514 2.31 -25.98 22.76
C ALA A 514 3.66 -26.66 22.45
N VAL A 515 4.26 -26.40 21.27
CA VAL A 515 5.59 -26.91 20.92
C VAL A 515 6.66 -26.45 21.93
N LEU A 516 6.61 -25.17 22.36
CA LEU A 516 7.53 -24.62 23.37
C LEU A 516 7.42 -25.36 24.73
N ALA A 517 6.32 -26.07 25.02
CA ALA A 517 6.22 -26.88 26.22
C ALA A 517 7.08 -28.17 26.17
N HIS A 518 7.47 -28.57 24.96
CA HIS A 518 8.19 -29.81 24.68
C HIS A 518 9.69 -29.63 24.39
N CYS A 519 10.21 -28.40 24.44
CA CYS A 519 11.62 -28.08 24.17
C CYS A 519 12.11 -26.87 24.98
N GLU A 520 13.42 -26.66 25.03
CA GLU A 520 14.02 -25.46 25.66
C GLU A 520 13.83 -24.20 24.81
N GLY A 521 13.62 -24.35 23.50
CA GLY A 521 13.32 -23.24 22.61
C GLY A 521 13.21 -23.64 21.15
N LEU A 522 12.73 -22.68 20.34
CA LEU A 522 12.57 -22.82 18.90
C LEU A 522 13.42 -21.78 18.19
N VAL A 523 14.25 -22.19 17.25
CA VAL A 523 15.03 -21.30 16.38
C VAL A 523 14.38 -21.26 15.00
N LEU A 524 13.97 -20.07 14.56
CA LEU A 524 13.25 -19.84 13.30
C LEU A 524 14.15 -19.14 12.28
N GLY A 525 14.02 -19.51 11.00
CA GLY A 525 14.72 -18.85 9.89
C GLY A 525 16.09 -19.42 9.57
N GLU A 526 16.85 -18.72 8.75
CA GLU A 526 18.04 -19.20 8.02
C GLU A 526 19.35 -19.21 8.84
N ARG A 527 19.37 -18.73 10.08
CA ARG A 527 20.61 -18.58 10.86
C ARG A 527 20.43 -18.95 12.32
N LEU A 528 21.40 -19.68 12.85
CA LEU A 528 21.61 -19.86 14.29
C LEU A 528 22.03 -18.52 14.91
N ASP A 529 21.07 -17.68 15.25
CA ASP A 529 21.27 -16.42 15.95
C ASP A 529 20.38 -16.40 17.20
N ILE A 530 20.94 -15.95 18.32
CA ILE A 530 20.20 -15.76 19.59
C ILE A 530 18.98 -14.86 19.37
N GLY A 531 19.04 -13.92 18.43
CA GLY A 531 17.94 -13.05 18.04
C GLY A 531 16.81 -13.76 17.30
N ASN A 532 16.97 -15.02 16.87
CA ASN A 532 15.97 -15.82 16.16
C ASN A 532 15.40 -16.96 17.03
N CYS A 533 15.68 -16.97 18.31
CA CYS A 533 15.25 -18.00 19.26
C CYS A 533 14.05 -17.53 20.07
N LEU A 534 13.05 -18.41 20.16
CA LEU A 534 11.97 -18.36 21.14
C LEU A 534 12.40 -19.22 22.35
N ASP A 535 12.93 -18.61 23.39
CA ASP A 535 13.32 -19.27 24.63
C ASP A 535 12.07 -19.65 25.43
N SER A 536 11.89 -20.96 25.65
CA SER A 536 10.68 -21.50 26.31
C SER A 536 10.56 -21.04 27.76
N ALA A 537 11.65 -21.10 28.53
CA ALA A 537 11.62 -20.78 29.96
C ALA A 537 11.30 -19.29 30.16
N ARG A 538 11.93 -18.41 29.38
CA ARG A 538 11.70 -16.96 29.43
C ARG A 538 10.29 -16.58 29.02
N LEU A 539 9.83 -17.08 27.86
CA LEU A 539 8.50 -16.73 27.34
C LEU A 539 7.38 -17.20 28.27
N ARG A 540 7.50 -18.42 28.80
CA ARG A 540 6.48 -18.99 29.70
C ARG A 540 6.49 -18.39 31.09
N ALA A 541 7.58 -17.75 31.50
CA ALA A 541 7.64 -16.97 32.74
C ALA A 541 6.93 -15.61 32.61
N ASP A 542 7.05 -14.99 31.43
CA ASP A 542 6.66 -13.58 31.22
C ASP A 542 5.32 -13.42 30.47
N MET A 543 4.81 -14.47 29.80
CA MET A 543 3.67 -14.38 28.87
C MET A 543 2.74 -15.60 28.95
N THR A 544 1.60 -15.50 28.27
CA THR A 544 0.66 -16.60 28.02
C THR A 544 0.42 -16.78 26.51
N ALA A 545 -0.09 -17.96 26.12
CA ALA A 545 -0.37 -18.31 24.72
C ALA A 545 -1.28 -17.30 23.99
N ALA A 546 -2.24 -16.71 24.72
CA ALA A 546 -3.24 -15.79 24.15
C ALA A 546 -2.78 -14.32 24.11
N GLU A 547 -1.56 -14.02 24.57
CA GLU A 547 -1.09 -12.64 24.60
C GLU A 547 -0.63 -12.12 23.25
N THR A 548 -1.05 -10.91 22.92
CA THR A 548 -0.64 -10.20 21.70
C THR A 548 0.90 -10.08 21.60
N ASN A 549 1.60 -9.91 22.72
CA ASN A 549 3.06 -9.79 22.74
C ASN A 549 3.75 -11.09 22.32
N PHE A 550 3.21 -12.26 22.67
CA PHE A 550 3.72 -13.54 22.18
C PHE A 550 3.53 -13.67 20.66
N ALA A 551 2.31 -13.40 20.18
CA ALA A 551 2.01 -13.43 18.76
C ALA A 551 2.91 -12.47 17.95
N LEU A 552 3.14 -11.25 18.46
CA LEU A 552 4.07 -10.29 17.87
C LEU A 552 5.51 -10.82 17.81
N THR A 553 5.96 -11.49 18.86
CA THR A 553 7.33 -12.05 18.93
C THR A 553 7.50 -13.15 17.88
N VAL A 554 6.57 -14.10 17.79
CA VAL A 554 6.58 -15.17 16.77
C VAL A 554 6.53 -14.58 15.37
N ASN A 555 5.61 -13.65 15.12
CA ASN A 555 5.45 -13.03 13.80
C ASN A 555 6.70 -12.27 13.38
N ARG A 556 7.35 -11.52 14.30
CA ARG A 556 8.60 -10.82 14.05
C ARG A 556 9.72 -11.77 13.59
N LEU A 557 9.84 -12.96 14.17
CA LEU A 557 10.84 -13.94 13.76
C LEU A 557 10.52 -14.51 12.37
N LEU A 558 9.26 -14.84 12.11
CA LEU A 558 8.83 -15.29 10.77
C LEU A 558 9.00 -14.20 9.71
N ASP A 559 8.82 -12.92 10.05
CA ASP A 559 8.99 -11.80 9.12
C ASP A 559 10.46 -11.54 8.76
N LYS A 560 11.43 -11.99 9.58
CA LYS A 560 12.86 -11.95 9.24
C LYS A 560 13.22 -12.88 8.07
N ILE A 561 12.42 -13.91 7.81
CA ILE A 561 12.64 -14.84 6.71
C ILE A 561 12.30 -14.13 5.40
N GLN A 562 13.30 -13.94 4.54
CA GLN A 562 13.16 -13.15 3.32
C GLN A 562 12.46 -13.92 2.19
N SER A 563 12.76 -15.22 2.03
CA SER A 563 12.13 -16.08 1.03
C SER A 563 10.70 -16.42 1.46
N PRO A 564 9.67 -16.01 0.70
CA PRO A 564 8.29 -16.30 1.05
C PRO A 564 7.98 -17.79 1.15
N GLU A 565 8.47 -18.59 0.21
CA GLU A 565 8.31 -20.03 0.20
C GLU A 565 8.95 -20.69 1.42
N TYR A 566 10.12 -20.21 1.86
CA TYR A 566 10.79 -20.71 3.06
C TYR A 566 10.09 -20.25 4.34
N ARG A 567 9.54 -19.04 4.37
CA ARG A 567 8.70 -18.58 5.47
C ARG A 567 7.46 -19.46 5.63
N GLN A 568 6.79 -19.81 4.54
CA GLN A 568 5.65 -20.73 4.56
C GLN A 568 6.05 -22.12 5.04
N LEU A 569 7.19 -22.63 4.58
CA LEU A 569 7.71 -23.93 5.05
C LEU A 569 8.00 -23.93 6.56
N ASN A 570 8.52 -22.83 7.13
CA ASN A 570 8.68 -22.72 8.59
C ASN A 570 7.34 -22.76 9.32
N ILE A 571 6.29 -22.18 8.77
CA ILE A 571 4.93 -22.24 9.32
C ILE A 571 4.40 -23.68 9.27
N GLU A 572 4.58 -24.37 8.13
CA GLU A 572 4.21 -25.79 7.97
C GLU A 572 4.99 -26.67 8.96
N ALA A 573 6.27 -26.39 9.17
CA ALA A 573 7.10 -27.13 10.13
C ALA A 573 6.63 -26.96 11.58
N LEU A 574 6.27 -25.73 11.96
CA LEU A 574 5.72 -25.46 13.30
C LEU A 574 4.37 -26.16 13.52
N ALA A 575 3.50 -26.18 12.51
CA ALA A 575 2.23 -26.90 12.56
C ALA A 575 2.45 -28.43 12.66
N ALA A 576 3.36 -28.98 11.85
CA ALA A 576 3.72 -30.41 11.90
C ALA A 576 4.27 -30.82 13.28
N LEU A 577 5.15 -30.01 13.86
CA LEU A 577 5.67 -30.23 15.22
C LEU A 577 4.56 -30.17 16.27
N ALA A 578 3.61 -29.23 16.13
CA ALA A 578 2.49 -29.13 17.06
C ALA A 578 1.59 -30.40 17.01
N HIS A 579 1.31 -30.91 15.81
CA HIS A 579 0.58 -32.16 15.64
C HIS A 579 1.34 -33.32 16.28
N LEU A 580 2.64 -33.42 16.05
CA LEU A 580 3.49 -34.46 16.64
C LEU A 580 3.52 -34.38 18.17
N CYS A 581 3.69 -33.21 18.76
CA CYS A 581 3.68 -32.99 20.20
C CYS A 581 2.33 -33.31 20.81
N SER A 582 1.23 -32.94 20.14
CA SER A 582 -0.13 -33.25 20.59
C SER A 582 -0.40 -34.76 20.61
N ALA A 583 0.11 -35.49 19.60
CA ALA A 583 0.03 -36.96 19.55
C ALA A 583 0.94 -37.66 20.55
N ASN A 584 1.98 -36.97 21.06
CA ASN A 584 2.99 -37.52 21.95
C ASN A 584 3.23 -36.62 23.17
N PRO A 585 2.29 -36.55 24.14
CA PRO A 585 2.41 -35.64 25.29
C PRO A 585 3.65 -35.84 26.18
N GLY A 586 4.22 -37.05 26.16
CA GLY A 586 5.47 -37.39 26.90
C GLY A 586 6.76 -37.05 26.14
N LEU A 587 6.67 -36.53 24.92
CA LEU A 587 7.85 -36.12 24.14
C LEU A 587 8.49 -34.89 24.77
N HIS A 588 9.79 -34.95 25.03
CA HIS A 588 10.58 -33.80 25.46
C HIS A 588 11.92 -33.81 24.74
N VAL A 589 12.28 -32.66 24.16
CA VAL A 589 13.54 -32.44 23.48
C VAL A 589 14.45 -31.65 24.40
N ALA A 590 15.54 -32.27 24.82
CA ALA A 590 16.59 -31.58 25.60
C ALA A 590 17.37 -30.66 24.68
N GLY A 591 17.02 -29.38 24.73
CA GLY A 591 17.64 -28.33 23.91
C GLY A 591 16.66 -27.63 22.95
N HIS A 592 17.22 -26.97 21.94
CA HIS A 592 16.48 -26.16 20.99
C HIS A 592 16.12 -26.97 19.74
N ILE A 593 14.90 -26.82 19.26
CA ILE A 593 14.50 -27.32 17.94
C ILE A 593 14.86 -26.23 16.91
N VAL A 594 15.78 -26.53 16.01
CA VAL A 594 16.23 -25.62 14.95
C VAL A 594 15.46 -25.97 13.69
N ILE A 595 14.53 -25.11 13.28
CA ILE A 595 13.64 -25.35 12.15
C ILE A 595 14.43 -25.46 10.83
N ASP A 596 15.53 -24.70 10.66
CA ASP A 596 16.39 -24.79 9.48
C ASP A 596 17.04 -26.18 9.34
N VAL A 597 17.50 -26.77 10.44
CA VAL A 597 18.06 -28.12 10.45
C VAL A 597 16.98 -29.16 10.13
N LEU A 598 15.81 -29.01 10.75
CA LEU A 598 14.69 -29.93 10.52
C LEU A 598 14.24 -29.91 9.06
N THR A 599 14.06 -28.73 8.50
CA THR A 599 13.64 -28.59 7.10
C THR A 599 14.71 -29.08 6.13
N GLY A 600 16.00 -28.81 6.40
CA GLY A 600 17.10 -29.34 5.61
C GLY A 600 17.16 -30.87 5.57
N HIS A 601 16.92 -31.52 6.73
CA HIS A 601 16.80 -32.99 6.80
C HIS A 601 15.56 -33.50 6.06
N ALA A 602 14.42 -32.80 6.17
CA ALA A 602 13.20 -33.17 5.47
C ALA A 602 13.38 -33.14 3.94
N VAL A 603 14.01 -32.08 3.42
CA VAL A 603 14.37 -31.97 1.99
C VAL A 603 15.24 -33.13 1.54
N ARG A 604 16.30 -33.42 2.30
CA ARG A 604 17.23 -34.52 1.97
C ARG A 604 16.55 -35.87 1.98
N LEU A 605 15.81 -36.18 3.04
CA LEU A 605 15.14 -37.48 3.17
C LEU A 605 14.05 -37.66 2.10
N HIS A 606 13.26 -36.63 1.85
CA HIS A 606 12.22 -36.64 0.82
C HIS A 606 12.82 -36.91 -0.57
N TRP A 607 13.93 -36.21 -0.92
CA TRP A 607 14.62 -36.40 -2.18
C TRP A 607 15.21 -37.80 -2.33
N LEU A 608 15.89 -38.31 -1.29
CA LEU A 608 16.54 -39.61 -1.33
C LEU A 608 15.54 -40.78 -1.32
N GLN A 609 14.33 -40.60 -0.84
CA GLN A 609 13.25 -41.58 -1.00
C GLN A 609 12.85 -41.75 -2.47
N GLN A 610 12.86 -40.68 -3.23
CA GLN A 610 12.54 -40.69 -4.66
C GLN A 610 13.74 -41.05 -5.54
N HIS A 611 14.95 -40.70 -5.08
CA HIS A 611 16.21 -40.85 -5.81
C HIS A 611 17.30 -41.49 -4.95
N PRO A 612 17.19 -42.79 -4.61
CA PRO A 612 18.17 -43.47 -3.73
C PRO A 612 19.61 -43.41 -4.26
N ASP A 613 19.77 -43.37 -5.58
CA ASP A 613 21.07 -43.36 -6.26
C ASP A 613 21.87 -42.07 -6.03
N HIS A 614 21.19 -41.00 -5.59
CA HIS A 614 21.81 -39.69 -5.30
C HIS A 614 22.43 -39.61 -3.90
N ALA A 615 22.36 -40.66 -3.08
CA ALA A 615 22.80 -40.60 -1.67
C ALA A 615 24.28 -40.20 -1.51
N GLY A 616 25.17 -40.65 -2.43
CA GLY A 616 26.60 -40.30 -2.42
C GLY A 616 26.94 -38.92 -3.00
N HIS A 617 26.02 -38.28 -3.70
CA HIS A 617 26.25 -37.03 -4.43
C HIS A 617 25.13 -35.99 -4.17
N TYR A 618 24.46 -36.04 -3.04
CA TYR A 618 23.32 -35.19 -2.70
C TYR A 618 23.60 -33.68 -2.90
N GLU A 619 24.81 -33.23 -2.57
CA GLU A 619 25.16 -31.81 -2.71
C GLU A 619 25.04 -31.27 -4.15
N ALA A 620 25.22 -32.14 -5.16
CA ALA A 620 25.05 -31.75 -6.56
C ALA A 620 23.58 -31.52 -6.93
N PHE A 621 22.64 -32.14 -6.21
CA PHE A 621 21.19 -32.07 -6.46
C PHE A 621 20.43 -31.27 -5.40
N ARG A 622 21.15 -30.54 -4.54
CA ARG A 622 20.54 -29.82 -3.43
C ARG A 622 19.48 -28.81 -3.87
N ALA A 623 19.74 -28.08 -4.96
CA ALA A 623 18.81 -27.07 -5.47
C ALA A 623 17.52 -27.71 -6.02
N GLU A 624 17.67 -28.84 -6.74
CA GLU A 624 16.54 -29.62 -7.26
C GLU A 624 15.73 -30.24 -6.11
N ALA A 625 16.37 -30.74 -5.07
CA ALA A 625 15.72 -31.29 -3.88
C ALA A 625 14.85 -30.26 -3.16
N TRP A 626 15.36 -29.04 -2.99
CA TRP A 626 14.58 -27.94 -2.42
C TRP A 626 13.38 -27.58 -3.32
N SER A 627 13.60 -27.50 -4.63
CA SER A 627 12.53 -27.21 -5.58
C SER A 627 11.46 -28.29 -5.59
N ALA A 628 11.84 -29.57 -5.47
CA ALA A 628 10.93 -30.69 -5.38
C ALA A 628 10.06 -30.61 -4.11
N LEU A 629 10.66 -30.36 -2.94
CA LEU A 629 9.90 -30.20 -1.69
C LEU A 629 8.94 -29.02 -1.76
N TYR A 630 9.36 -27.88 -2.31
CA TYR A 630 8.46 -26.72 -2.51
C TYR A 630 7.31 -26.99 -3.49
N ALA A 631 7.50 -27.91 -4.43
CA ALA A 631 6.47 -28.33 -5.38
C ALA A 631 5.56 -29.45 -4.84
N SER A 632 5.90 -30.05 -3.69
CA SER A 632 5.11 -31.13 -3.08
C SER A 632 3.87 -30.60 -2.35
N PRO A 633 2.76 -31.37 -2.31
CA PRO A 633 1.58 -31.04 -1.51
C PRO A 633 1.94 -30.88 -0.03
N PRO A 634 1.24 -29.99 0.71
CA PRO A 634 1.50 -29.76 2.13
C PRO A 634 1.44 -31.04 3.01
N ALA A 635 0.58 -32.00 2.70
CA ALA A 635 0.51 -33.28 3.43
C ALA A 635 1.79 -34.14 3.27
N GLU A 636 2.42 -34.11 2.08
CA GLU A 636 3.70 -34.77 1.85
C GLU A 636 4.83 -34.07 2.59
N VAL A 637 4.81 -32.73 2.59
CA VAL A 637 5.78 -31.91 3.32
C VAL A 637 5.65 -32.15 4.83
N GLU A 638 4.45 -32.21 5.37
CA GLU A 638 4.20 -32.55 6.76
C GLU A 638 4.78 -33.95 7.11
N SER A 639 4.51 -34.94 6.27
CA SER A 639 5.05 -36.28 6.43
C SER A 639 6.59 -36.31 6.39
N ALA A 640 7.20 -35.54 5.46
CA ALA A 640 8.64 -35.41 5.37
C ALA A 640 9.25 -34.74 6.60
N LEU A 641 8.61 -33.71 7.13
CA LEU A 641 9.04 -33.00 8.35
C LEU A 641 8.95 -33.90 9.59
N ILE A 642 7.85 -34.63 9.75
CA ILE A 642 7.68 -35.60 10.87
C ILE A 642 8.72 -36.73 10.75
N GLY A 643 8.94 -37.26 9.55
CA GLY A 643 9.96 -38.26 9.28
C GLY A 643 11.37 -37.77 9.59
N ALA A 644 11.71 -36.54 9.22
CA ALA A 644 12.99 -35.93 9.53
C ALA A 644 13.17 -35.73 11.04
N PHE A 645 12.14 -35.30 11.74
CA PHE A 645 12.19 -35.16 13.20
C PHE A 645 12.40 -36.51 13.91
N ALA A 646 11.70 -37.56 13.49
CA ALA A 646 11.88 -38.90 14.00
C ALA A 646 13.30 -39.44 13.75
N HIS A 647 13.87 -39.18 12.58
CA HIS A 647 15.24 -39.55 12.24
C HIS A 647 16.26 -38.85 13.16
N LEU A 648 16.14 -37.54 13.34
CA LEU A 648 17.01 -36.73 14.22
C LEU A 648 16.93 -37.21 15.68
N LEU A 649 15.75 -37.59 16.17
CA LEU A 649 15.59 -38.19 17.50
C LEU A 649 16.25 -39.56 17.60
N GLY A 650 16.22 -40.35 16.52
CA GLY A 650 16.87 -41.65 16.44
C GLY A 650 18.40 -41.57 16.49
N GLU A 651 18.98 -40.58 15.80
CA GLU A 651 20.43 -40.31 15.81
C GLU A 651 20.89 -39.74 17.17
N ALA A 652 20.04 -38.99 17.87
CA ALA A 652 20.35 -38.43 19.19
C ALA A 652 20.33 -39.48 20.33
N ARG A 653 19.83 -40.70 20.13
CA ARG A 653 19.94 -41.79 21.11
C ARG A 653 21.38 -42.32 21.09
N PRO A 654 22.15 -42.19 22.20
CA PRO A 654 23.41 -42.90 22.29
C PRO A 654 23.14 -44.37 22.08
N ALA A 655 23.95 -45.00 21.20
CA ALA A 655 23.90 -46.46 21.05
C ALA A 655 23.93 -47.06 22.47
N ALA A 656 22.83 -47.71 22.85
CA ALA A 656 22.76 -48.39 24.13
C ALA A 656 23.90 -49.41 24.15
N ALA A 657 24.87 -49.19 25.05
CA ALA A 657 25.99 -50.08 25.27
C ALA A 657 25.53 -51.42 25.82
#